data_a163e340f12f1148396b73f6a98c7042
#
_entry.id   a163e340f12f1148396b73f6a98c7042
#
_cell.length_a   1.000
_cell.length_b   1.000
_cell.length_c   1.000
_cell.angle_alpha   90.00
_cell.angle_beta   90.00
_cell.angle_gamma   90.00
#
_symmetry.space_group_name_H-M   'P 1'
#
loop_
_entity.id
_entity.type
_entity.pdbx_description
1 polymer ?
#
loop_
_entity_poly.entity_id
_entity_poly.type
_entity_poly.pdbx_seq_one_letter_code
_entity_poly.pdbx_strand_id
1 'polypeptide(L)'
;MEDLMRKLITLSFAILLSVTCMGQEKLTLKSRVVDSKTRNDVPGVTVQLLSSDSTVIESLVANNHWTRDDQEGYSSIFQFDVPRHKANYIIRASFLGYKTSYVNISIGELKKREYQRELPPIMLRPDSKMLQEVSVVGSKVKFYYKGDTVVYNADAFVLAEGSMLDALVRQMPGVEIKKDGRIYHNGQFVENLLLNGKDFFRGNQEVMLENLPSYTVKQIKIYNKYGKNSEFLGQKRQDDKTYVMDVNLKKDYSIGLLANMEGGAGTTDRYLGRLFAMRYTDHSRITFYGNINNLNDNRKPGRDSDWNPVDMPKGDNKEKLGGFDYAVNDRNQKFDINGNVQVSHSNQNLITNTDRVNFLQKGNTFDYERQRETLKNFHLTTNNQLYLVFNKKANLLLQPSFQYHKFDNYSNYISGTFSSMQYGVSRELLDNIYAVGSEQIIRQSLINRYKKERLGKGHQLKGSLSAVSTIKLKGSDDYINLIGQISYDKRKEDLFNKYAINYGDEQQMQTYGNQYFKNHPDRNWLYQIGAAYNFRLSQAVELSMYYGYSHRDKKRHSSLYLLDQLDEENSSTIGWLPSVAEYERTKDRSNSYVSQYTEDAHSIIPSITWDKDTEHGNWSAQAKLGIIPTRQKLAYQRGEADTTIVRNTVLLTLPFTRLSYWVKDHTKGFQLLFKATPKLPDLLNMVNIQDATDPMNVKEGNNGLKNEMAYDVNLIFNSINIAKQRSQSLRLGYTYRANALAMGYSYDANTGVRRYRADNVNGNWNAYVAYNYEQPLDKMKRLTFGTWTRMEYANSVDLIGKSEGSNYQAIRSSVQTMLLDQTLKLNYKVGSSSTMGVKVSAAWRNINGKTMDFDHINAVDFNYGATASFNLPWHIQVGTDITMYSRRGYEGSSMNTNDLLWNARISYTMLKGKLTWMLDGFDILGNMNNITRMVNAQGRTETFVNALPRYAILHVAYHFNMKPKKH
;
A
#
# COMPACT_ATOMS: atom_id res chain seq x y z
N MET A 1 1.21 -6.89 32.83
CA MET A 1 1.11 -6.10 31.58
C MET A 1 -0.21 -5.34 31.48
N GLU A 2 -1.35 -5.93 31.85
CA GLU A 2 -2.63 -5.19 31.98
C GLU A 2 -2.57 -4.00 32.94
N ASP A 3 -1.87 -4.16 34.06
CA ASP A 3 -1.69 -3.11 35.06
C ASP A 3 -0.77 -1.98 34.59
N LEU A 4 0.26 -2.31 33.79
CA LEU A 4 1.14 -1.33 33.13
C LEU A 4 0.35 -0.55 32.05
N MET A 5 -0.53 -1.22 31.36
CA MET A 5 -1.40 -0.61 30.34
C MET A 5 -2.46 0.31 30.96
N ARG A 6 -3.07 -0.07 32.07
CA ARG A 6 -4.00 0.81 32.82
C ARG A 6 -3.25 2.05 33.31
N LYS A 7 -2.00 1.90 33.77
CA LYS A 7 -1.13 3.02 34.18
C LYS A 7 -0.68 3.89 33.00
N LEU A 8 -0.37 3.31 31.83
CA LEU A 8 -0.05 4.07 30.62
C LEU A 8 -1.26 4.80 30.02
N ILE A 9 -2.43 4.19 30.04
CA ILE A 9 -3.68 4.83 29.62
C ILE A 9 -4.06 5.98 30.54
N THR A 10 -3.97 5.77 31.87
CA THR A 10 -4.22 6.81 32.87
C THR A 10 -3.18 7.91 32.81
N LEU A 11 -1.90 7.58 32.60
CA LEU A 11 -0.82 8.56 32.48
C LEU A 11 -0.94 9.37 31.17
N SER A 12 -1.30 8.73 30.06
CA SER A 12 -1.54 9.41 28.79
C SER A 12 -2.73 10.37 28.87
N PHE A 13 -3.80 9.96 29.57
CA PHE A 13 -4.97 10.81 29.82
C PHE A 13 -4.69 11.92 30.81
N ALA A 14 -3.90 11.65 31.88
CA ALA A 14 -3.51 12.65 32.87
C ALA A 14 -2.53 13.69 32.29
N ILE A 15 -1.60 13.28 31.46
CA ILE A 15 -0.68 14.19 30.74
C ILE A 15 -1.46 15.07 29.76
N LEU A 16 -2.45 14.52 29.05
CA LEU A 16 -3.29 15.29 28.16
C LEU A 16 -4.22 16.26 28.88
N LEU A 17 -4.74 15.88 30.06
CA LEU A 17 -5.57 16.77 30.90
C LEU A 17 -4.76 17.89 31.56
N SER A 18 -3.48 17.66 31.92
CA SER A 18 -2.62 18.68 32.54
C SER A 18 -2.18 19.77 31.55
N VAL A 19 -2.17 19.49 30.24
CA VAL A 19 -1.81 20.48 29.18
C VAL A 19 -2.95 21.47 28.91
N THR A 20 -4.20 21.18 29.32
CA THR A 20 -5.36 22.03 29.04
C THR A 20 -5.46 23.29 29.91
N CYS A 21 -4.60 23.48 30.92
CA CYS A 21 -4.70 24.57 31.87
C CYS A 21 -3.90 25.86 31.58
N MET A 22 -3.13 25.94 30.46
CA MET A 22 -2.31 27.12 30.18
C MET A 22 -2.48 27.65 28.75
N GLY A 23 -3.62 28.20 28.41
CA GLY A 23 -3.82 28.88 27.13
C GLY A 23 -4.47 30.25 27.31
N GLN A 24 -3.72 31.36 27.08
CA GLN A 24 -4.36 32.63 26.77
C GLN A 24 -5.24 32.42 25.54
N GLU A 25 -6.55 32.71 25.66
CA GLU A 25 -7.50 32.59 24.54
C GLU A 25 -7.10 33.59 23.44
N LYS A 26 -6.78 33.09 22.26
CA LYS A 26 -6.43 33.87 21.07
C LYS A 26 -7.53 33.80 20.04
N LEU A 27 -7.64 34.87 19.24
CA LEU A 27 -8.50 34.95 18.05
C LEU A 27 -7.59 35.10 16.82
N THR A 28 -7.74 34.20 15.83
CA THR A 28 -7.04 34.30 14.55
C THR A 28 -7.82 35.18 13.59
N LEU A 29 -7.22 36.32 13.18
CA LEU A 29 -7.71 37.18 12.12
C LEU A 29 -7.13 36.72 10.79
N LYS A 30 -7.97 36.42 9.79
CA LYS A 30 -7.55 35.90 8.50
C LYS A 30 -8.08 36.77 7.38
N SER A 31 -7.23 37.11 6.40
CA SER A 31 -7.63 37.82 5.19
C SER A 31 -6.65 37.52 4.04
N ARG A 32 -6.86 38.19 2.90
CA ARG A 32 -5.99 38.13 1.73
C ARG A 32 -5.75 39.51 1.15
N VAL A 33 -4.67 39.68 0.41
CA VAL A 33 -4.35 40.93 -0.25
C VAL A 33 -4.57 40.77 -1.75
N VAL A 34 -5.35 41.68 -2.35
CA VAL A 34 -5.68 41.60 -3.77
C VAL A 34 -5.38 42.93 -4.49
N ASP A 35 -5.08 42.82 -5.77
CA ASP A 35 -4.95 43.95 -6.65
C ASP A 35 -6.31 44.66 -6.81
N SER A 36 -6.36 45.99 -6.65
CA SER A 36 -7.61 46.75 -6.67
C SER A 36 -8.31 46.78 -8.03
N LYS A 37 -7.57 46.56 -9.15
CA LYS A 37 -8.11 46.56 -10.51
C LYS A 37 -8.46 45.18 -11.01
N THR A 38 -7.54 44.21 -10.83
CA THR A 38 -7.70 42.83 -11.37
C THR A 38 -8.42 41.90 -10.42
N ARG A 39 -8.50 42.25 -9.12
CA ARG A 39 -9.01 41.40 -8.03
C ARG A 39 -8.24 40.13 -7.83
N ASN A 40 -7.10 39.94 -8.49
CA ASN A 40 -6.23 38.79 -8.31
C ASN A 40 -5.40 38.93 -7.03
N ASP A 41 -5.04 37.80 -6.42
CA ASP A 41 -4.17 37.76 -5.26
C ASP A 41 -2.79 38.36 -5.58
N VAL A 42 -2.24 39.18 -4.67
CA VAL A 42 -0.89 39.73 -4.74
C VAL A 42 0.00 39.00 -3.74
N PRO A 43 0.68 37.93 -4.15
CA PRO A 43 1.52 37.14 -3.22
C PRO A 43 2.84 37.87 -2.94
N GLY A 44 3.40 37.61 -1.74
CA GLY A 44 4.67 38.23 -1.33
C GLY A 44 4.52 39.60 -0.67
N VAL A 45 3.29 40.05 -0.44
CA VAL A 45 3.01 41.32 0.26
C VAL A 45 3.48 41.23 1.72
N THR A 46 4.22 42.23 2.18
CA THR A 46 4.48 42.43 3.61
C THR A 46 3.24 42.96 4.28
N VAL A 47 2.68 42.22 5.23
CA VAL A 47 1.52 42.59 6.02
C VAL A 47 1.92 42.75 7.48
N GLN A 48 1.56 43.87 8.09
CA GLN A 48 1.87 44.20 9.46
C GLN A 48 0.60 44.45 10.24
N LEU A 49 0.49 43.85 11.42
CA LEU A 49 -0.52 44.17 12.39
C LEU A 49 0.03 45.26 13.32
N LEU A 50 -0.72 46.32 13.46
CA LEU A 50 -0.38 47.47 14.32
C LEU A 50 -1.49 47.63 15.37
N SER A 51 -1.07 48.11 16.53
CA SER A 51 -1.99 48.63 17.55
C SER A 51 -2.67 49.92 17.08
N SER A 52 -3.65 50.39 17.84
CA SER A 52 -4.39 51.63 17.52
C SER A 52 -3.50 52.89 17.53
N ASP A 53 -2.33 52.86 18.17
CA ASP A 53 -1.30 53.93 18.19
C ASP A 53 -0.25 53.74 17.09
N SER A 54 -0.47 52.82 16.13
CA SER A 54 0.42 52.54 14.98
C SER A 54 1.73 51.81 15.37
N THR A 55 1.87 51.27 16.56
CA THR A 55 3.00 50.45 16.95
C THR A 55 2.87 49.06 16.29
N VAL A 56 3.95 48.53 15.66
CA VAL A 56 3.96 47.21 15.02
C VAL A 56 3.93 46.11 16.07
N ILE A 57 2.88 45.31 16.06
CA ILE A 57 2.69 44.16 16.93
C ILE A 57 3.33 42.93 16.28
N GLU A 58 3.03 42.70 14.98
CA GLU A 58 3.52 41.53 14.23
C GLU A 58 3.71 41.88 12.76
N SER A 59 4.68 41.26 12.09
CA SER A 59 4.95 41.44 10.67
C SER A 59 5.13 40.10 9.99
N LEU A 60 4.48 39.90 8.86
CA LEU A 60 4.58 38.69 8.07
C LEU A 60 4.52 38.98 6.57
N VAL A 61 4.92 38.02 5.77
CA VAL A 61 4.77 38.07 4.31
C VAL A 61 3.58 37.21 3.91
N ALA A 62 2.57 37.84 3.29
CA ALA A 62 1.39 37.16 2.76
C ALA A 62 1.78 36.34 1.52
N ASN A 63 2.24 35.14 1.71
CA ASN A 63 2.76 34.28 0.66
C ASN A 63 2.38 32.82 0.96
N ASN A 64 1.12 32.58 1.32
CA ASN A 64 0.62 31.25 1.55
C ASN A 64 0.32 30.58 0.21
N HIS A 65 0.97 29.46 -0.02
CA HIS A 65 0.74 28.63 -1.18
C HIS A 65 -0.58 27.88 -1.00
N TRP A 66 -1.66 28.43 -1.53
CA TRP A 66 -2.93 27.74 -1.75
C TRP A 66 -3.14 27.60 -3.24
N THR A 67 -3.17 26.38 -3.74
CA THR A 67 -3.76 26.10 -5.03
C THR A 67 -5.28 26.14 -4.88
N ARG A 68 -5.85 27.28 -5.10
CA ARG A 68 -7.25 27.45 -5.40
C ARG A 68 -7.29 27.73 -6.90
N ASP A 69 -7.93 26.82 -7.66
CA ASP A 69 -8.09 26.94 -9.11
C ASP A 69 -6.77 26.99 -9.89
N ASP A 70 -6.42 25.89 -10.52
CA ASP A 70 -5.49 25.59 -11.62
C ASP A 70 -4.55 26.70 -12.17
N GLN A 71 -4.52 27.86 -11.58
CA GLN A 71 -3.53 28.91 -11.79
C GLN A 71 -2.45 28.75 -10.72
N GLU A 72 -1.20 28.68 -11.16
CA GLU A 72 -0.06 28.92 -10.29
C GLU A 72 -0.23 30.28 -9.62
N GLY A 73 -0.90 30.29 -8.50
CA GLY A 73 -1.14 31.45 -7.71
C GLY A 73 -0.65 31.21 -6.32
N TYR A 74 0.39 31.87 -5.94
CA TYR A 74 0.61 32.10 -4.52
C TYR A 74 -0.60 32.89 -4.03
N SER A 75 -1.31 32.36 -3.04
CA SER A 75 -2.35 33.14 -2.42
C SER A 75 -1.72 34.18 -1.49
N SER A 76 -2.25 35.31 -1.47
CA SER A 76 -1.88 36.41 -0.59
C SER A 76 -2.58 36.33 0.77
N ILE A 77 -2.99 35.14 1.18
CA ILE A 77 -3.65 34.91 2.47
C ILE A 77 -2.64 35.09 3.60
N PHE A 78 -3.06 35.83 4.61
CA PHE A 78 -2.32 36.04 5.84
C PHE A 78 -3.22 35.82 7.05
N GLN A 79 -2.60 35.57 8.22
CA GLN A 79 -3.29 35.44 9.49
C GLN A 79 -2.48 36.03 10.63
N PHE A 80 -3.17 36.67 11.58
CA PHE A 80 -2.60 37.18 12.83
C PHE A 80 -3.34 36.62 14.02
N ASP A 81 -2.61 36.26 15.06
CA ASP A 81 -3.17 35.82 16.32
C ASP A 81 -3.22 36.96 17.31
N VAL A 82 -4.40 37.37 17.70
CA VAL A 82 -4.64 38.47 18.66
C VAL A 82 -5.34 37.97 19.92
N PRO A 83 -5.21 38.65 21.05
CA PRO A 83 -5.97 38.32 22.26
C PRO A 83 -7.48 38.35 21.98
N ARG A 84 -8.21 37.38 22.54
CA ARG A 84 -9.63 37.17 22.30
C ARG A 84 -10.50 38.11 23.16
N HIS A 85 -10.36 39.39 22.94
CA HIS A 85 -11.17 40.42 23.56
C HIS A 85 -11.47 41.61 22.59
N LYS A 86 -12.37 42.46 22.98
CA LYS A 86 -12.71 43.65 22.20
C LYS A 86 -11.49 44.56 22.09
N ALA A 87 -11.04 44.84 20.84
CA ALA A 87 -9.87 45.64 20.54
C ALA A 87 -9.91 46.24 19.13
N ASN A 88 -9.13 47.29 18.89
CA ASN A 88 -8.94 47.90 17.57
C ASN A 88 -7.50 47.70 17.12
N TYR A 89 -7.34 47.30 15.85
CA TYR A 89 -6.06 47.11 15.18
C TYR A 89 -6.02 47.82 13.84
N ILE A 90 -4.83 48.07 13.33
CA ILE A 90 -4.59 48.54 11.98
C ILE A 90 -3.79 47.52 11.22
N ILE A 91 -4.22 47.12 10.04
CA ILE A 91 -3.43 46.25 9.16
C ILE A 91 -2.82 47.13 8.06
N ARG A 92 -1.49 47.09 7.97
CA ARG A 92 -0.72 47.75 6.93
C ARG A 92 -0.23 46.71 5.94
N ALA A 93 -0.54 46.90 4.64
CA ALA A 93 -0.07 46.05 3.57
C ALA A 93 0.81 46.84 2.60
N SER A 94 2.02 46.34 2.31
CA SER A 94 2.99 47.01 1.43
C SER A 94 3.66 45.98 0.49
N PHE A 95 3.80 46.36 -0.77
CA PHE A 95 4.46 45.56 -1.80
C PHE A 95 5.10 46.46 -2.87
N LEU A 96 6.22 45.97 -3.42
CA LEU A 96 6.92 46.71 -4.48
C LEU A 96 6.03 46.87 -5.72
N GLY A 97 5.89 48.09 -6.22
CA GLY A 97 4.97 48.42 -7.35
C GLY A 97 3.54 48.72 -6.95
N TYR A 98 3.23 48.79 -5.65
CA TYR A 98 1.93 49.15 -5.11
C TYR A 98 2.02 50.24 -4.04
N LYS A 99 0.98 51.07 -3.93
CA LYS A 99 0.83 52.02 -2.83
C LYS A 99 0.48 51.24 -1.54
N THR A 100 1.17 51.57 -0.45
CA THR A 100 0.88 51.01 0.87
C THR A 100 -0.59 51.25 1.27
N SER A 101 -1.29 50.22 1.74
CA SER A 101 -2.68 50.29 2.18
C SER A 101 -2.76 50.11 3.70
N TYR A 102 -3.64 50.88 4.35
CA TYR A 102 -3.95 50.78 5.77
C TYR A 102 -5.43 50.46 5.95
N VAL A 103 -5.78 49.47 6.77
CA VAL A 103 -7.14 49.03 7.02
C VAL A 103 -7.37 48.94 8.53
N ASN A 104 -8.33 49.71 9.03
CA ASN A 104 -8.72 49.67 10.43
C ASN A 104 -9.64 48.46 10.70
N ILE A 105 -9.32 47.69 11.70
CA ILE A 105 -10.05 46.49 12.10
C ILE A 105 -10.56 46.69 13.53
N SER A 106 -11.86 46.57 13.73
CA SER A 106 -12.48 46.59 15.05
C SER A 106 -13.00 45.19 15.40
N ILE A 107 -12.49 44.64 16.48
CA ILE A 107 -13.00 43.39 17.06
C ILE A 107 -14.11 43.79 18.04
N GLY A 108 -15.37 43.66 17.62
CA GLY A 108 -16.55 43.91 18.45
C GLY A 108 -16.87 42.73 19.39
N GLU A 109 -18.15 42.48 19.58
CA GLU A 109 -18.60 41.33 20.38
C GLU A 109 -18.20 40.02 19.70
N LEU A 110 -17.62 39.11 20.48
CA LEU A 110 -17.18 37.78 20.05
C LEU A 110 -18.27 36.73 20.32
N LYS A 111 -18.51 35.87 19.36
CA LYS A 111 -19.43 34.74 19.53
C LYS A 111 -18.82 33.72 20.48
N LYS A 112 -19.67 32.94 21.15
CA LYS A 112 -19.22 31.81 21.98
C LYS A 112 -18.39 30.84 21.12
N ARG A 113 -17.13 30.57 21.48
CA ARG A 113 -16.19 29.71 20.77
C ARG A 113 -15.81 30.19 19.35
N GLU A 114 -15.80 31.48 19.13
CA GLU A 114 -15.23 32.08 17.93
C GLU A 114 -13.72 32.25 18.12
N TYR A 115 -12.92 31.41 17.46
CA TYR A 115 -11.45 31.43 17.53
C TYR A 115 -10.83 31.90 16.23
N GLN A 116 -11.63 32.09 15.17
CA GLN A 116 -11.18 32.63 13.88
C GLN A 116 -12.21 33.59 13.31
N ARG A 117 -11.71 34.69 12.77
CA ARG A 117 -12.52 35.70 12.05
C ARG A 117 -11.92 35.98 10.69
N GLU A 118 -12.74 35.86 9.63
CA GLU A 118 -12.37 36.21 8.28
C GLU A 118 -12.67 37.70 8.04
N LEU A 119 -11.64 38.43 7.64
CA LEU A 119 -11.74 39.88 7.32
C LEU A 119 -11.91 40.07 5.81
N PRO A 120 -12.49 41.23 5.37
CA PRO A 120 -12.55 41.57 3.96
C PRO A 120 -11.17 41.60 3.31
N PRO A 121 -11.02 41.26 2.01
CA PRO A 121 -9.77 41.38 1.29
C PRO A 121 -9.19 42.81 1.32
N ILE A 122 -7.87 42.90 1.54
CA ILE A 122 -7.15 44.18 1.50
C ILE A 122 -6.82 44.54 0.05
N MET A 123 -7.23 45.72 -0.40
CA MET A 123 -7.01 46.20 -1.75
C MET A 123 -5.70 46.97 -1.85
N LEU A 124 -4.77 46.49 -2.70
CA LEU A 124 -3.58 47.29 -3.09
C LEU A 124 -3.79 47.98 -4.44
N ARG A 125 -3.43 49.25 -4.51
CA ARG A 125 -3.48 50.06 -5.75
C ARG A 125 -2.11 50.02 -6.41
N PRO A 126 -1.98 49.66 -7.73
CA PRO A 126 -0.71 49.73 -8.43
C PRO A 126 -0.11 51.13 -8.42
N ASP A 127 1.23 51.19 -8.19
CA ASP A 127 1.98 52.43 -8.31
C ASP A 127 2.73 52.46 -9.65
N SER A 128 2.57 53.55 -10.44
CA SER A 128 2.98 53.60 -11.85
C SER A 128 4.48 53.88 -12.11
N LYS A 129 5.34 53.70 -11.10
CA LYS A 129 6.81 53.79 -11.30
C LYS A 129 7.40 52.43 -11.61
N MET A 130 7.71 52.16 -12.88
CA MET A 130 8.41 50.97 -13.36
C MET A 130 9.89 50.96 -12.92
N LEU A 131 10.33 49.81 -12.36
CA LEU A 131 11.75 49.44 -12.20
C LEU A 131 12.14 48.40 -13.24
N GLN A 132 13.36 48.57 -13.82
CA GLN A 132 13.94 47.67 -14.82
C GLN A 132 14.30 46.31 -14.22
N GLU A 133 14.10 45.27 -15.01
CA GLU A 133 14.35 43.86 -14.68
C GLU A 133 15.87 43.57 -14.57
N VAL A 134 16.33 43.04 -13.44
CA VAL A 134 17.69 42.54 -13.27
C VAL A 134 17.64 41.01 -13.34
N SER A 135 18.22 40.46 -14.40
CA SER A 135 18.38 39.03 -14.57
C SER A 135 19.59 38.52 -13.78
N VAL A 136 19.37 37.74 -12.75
CA VAL A 136 20.43 37.05 -12.01
C VAL A 136 20.55 35.61 -12.53
N VAL A 137 21.66 35.31 -13.21
CA VAL A 137 22.02 33.94 -13.60
C VAL A 137 22.61 33.22 -12.38
N GLY A 138 21.77 32.67 -11.52
CA GLY A 138 22.17 31.82 -10.43
C GLY A 138 22.20 30.33 -10.85
N SER A 139 23.15 29.55 -10.32
CA SER A 139 23.16 28.08 -10.48
C SER A 139 21.82 27.50 -10.05
N LYS A 140 21.18 26.69 -10.93
CA LYS A 140 19.87 26.09 -10.65
C LYS A 140 19.95 25.15 -9.45
N VAL A 141 19.39 25.58 -8.32
CA VAL A 141 19.30 24.77 -7.10
C VAL A 141 18.35 23.59 -7.37
N LYS A 142 18.78 22.37 -7.07
CA LYS A 142 17.98 21.16 -7.36
C LYS A 142 16.70 21.10 -6.54
N PHE A 143 16.78 21.44 -5.25
CA PHE A 143 15.62 21.50 -4.36
C PHE A 143 15.84 22.51 -3.23
N TYR A 144 14.74 23.02 -2.73
CA TYR A 144 14.71 23.94 -1.59
C TYR A 144 13.43 23.73 -0.79
N TYR A 145 13.42 24.25 0.43
CA TYR A 145 12.22 24.26 1.27
C TYR A 145 11.48 25.57 1.17
N LYS A 146 10.15 25.49 1.12
CA LYS A 146 9.26 26.63 1.26
C LYS A 146 8.21 26.28 2.33
N GLY A 147 8.46 26.74 3.57
CA GLY A 147 7.69 26.26 4.72
C GLY A 147 7.86 24.75 4.91
N ASP A 148 6.76 24.00 4.98
CA ASP A 148 6.70 22.55 5.10
C ASP A 148 6.82 21.78 3.76
N THR A 149 6.92 22.52 2.66
CA THR A 149 6.96 21.98 1.30
C THR A 149 8.39 21.88 0.78
N VAL A 150 8.77 20.69 0.34
CA VAL A 150 10.00 20.47 -0.45
C VAL A 150 9.69 20.73 -1.91
N VAL A 151 10.44 21.64 -2.54
CA VAL A 151 10.28 21.99 -3.96
C VAL A 151 11.49 21.54 -4.74
N TYR A 152 11.31 20.65 -5.70
CA TYR A 152 12.33 20.20 -6.65
C TYR A 152 12.16 20.93 -7.98
N ASN A 153 13.24 21.56 -8.47
CA ASN A 153 13.23 22.25 -9.75
C ASN A 153 13.55 21.26 -10.87
N ALA A 154 12.58 20.93 -11.70
CA ALA A 154 12.75 19.92 -12.77
C ALA A 154 13.88 20.27 -13.76
N ASP A 155 14.06 21.54 -14.09
CA ASP A 155 15.12 22.00 -15.01
C ASP A 155 16.54 21.90 -14.43
N ALA A 156 16.69 21.57 -13.14
CA ALA A 156 17.99 21.33 -12.51
C ALA A 156 18.46 19.87 -12.65
N PHE A 157 17.61 19.00 -13.18
CA PHE A 157 17.92 17.59 -13.46
C PHE A 157 18.10 17.40 -14.96
N VAL A 158 19.21 16.81 -15.33
CA VAL A 158 19.48 16.53 -16.75
C VAL A 158 19.05 15.11 -17.06
N LEU A 159 18.11 14.99 -17.97
CA LEU A 159 17.51 13.73 -18.38
C LEU A 159 17.73 13.52 -19.88
N ALA A 160 17.73 12.26 -20.29
CA ALA A 160 17.73 11.93 -21.70
C ALA A 160 16.48 12.48 -22.40
N GLU A 161 16.60 12.84 -23.66
CA GLU A 161 15.47 13.25 -24.48
C GLU A 161 14.45 12.10 -24.56
N GLY A 162 13.16 12.42 -24.43
CA GLY A 162 12.11 11.39 -24.37
C GLY A 162 11.89 10.74 -23.00
N SER A 163 12.64 11.15 -21.96
CA SER A 163 12.43 10.63 -20.60
C SER A 163 11.06 10.99 -20.03
N MET A 164 10.45 10.04 -19.30
CA MET A 164 9.18 10.23 -18.59
C MET A 164 9.41 10.72 -17.16
N LEU A 165 8.32 11.02 -16.46
CA LEU A 165 8.32 11.54 -15.09
C LEU A 165 9.06 10.62 -14.12
N ASP A 166 8.96 9.32 -14.28
CA ASP A 166 9.67 8.34 -13.44
C ASP A 166 11.20 8.57 -13.45
N ALA A 167 11.78 8.92 -14.60
CA ALA A 167 13.20 9.21 -14.71
C ALA A 167 13.60 10.49 -13.94
N LEU A 168 12.73 11.48 -13.90
CA LEU A 168 12.92 12.70 -13.10
C LEU A 168 12.84 12.40 -11.61
N VAL A 169 11.78 11.70 -11.20
CA VAL A 169 11.50 11.40 -9.78
C VAL A 169 12.60 10.53 -9.16
N ARG A 170 13.14 9.56 -9.89
CA ARG A 170 14.26 8.72 -9.43
C ARG A 170 15.57 9.50 -9.20
N GLN A 171 15.77 10.63 -9.88
CA GLN A 171 16.95 11.46 -9.68
C GLN A 171 16.79 12.48 -8.52
N MET A 172 15.59 12.58 -7.93
CA MET A 172 15.32 13.53 -6.85
C MET A 172 15.90 13.00 -5.53
N PRO A 173 16.77 13.78 -4.85
CA PRO A 173 17.32 13.39 -3.56
C PRO A 173 16.25 13.05 -2.53
N GLY A 174 16.40 11.92 -1.84
CA GLY A 174 15.47 11.46 -0.82
C GLY A 174 14.20 10.81 -1.35
N VAL A 175 14.03 10.69 -2.67
CA VAL A 175 12.84 10.04 -3.28
C VAL A 175 13.22 8.65 -3.79
N GLU A 176 12.36 7.68 -3.47
CA GLU A 176 12.48 6.30 -3.88
C GLU A 176 11.17 5.84 -4.52
N ILE A 177 11.24 5.24 -5.72
CA ILE A 177 10.11 4.54 -6.34
C ILE A 177 10.32 3.04 -6.13
N LYS A 178 9.43 2.41 -5.38
CA LYS A 178 9.41 0.96 -5.17
C LYS A 178 8.97 0.23 -6.45
N LYS A 179 9.13 -1.09 -6.47
CA LYS A 179 8.79 -1.97 -7.60
C LYS A 179 7.32 -1.94 -8.01
N ASP A 180 6.46 -1.76 -7.03
CA ASP A 180 5.01 -1.64 -7.19
C ASP A 180 4.55 -0.21 -7.59
N GLY A 181 5.48 0.63 -8.05
CA GLY A 181 5.22 2.01 -8.45
C GLY A 181 5.00 2.99 -7.28
N ARG A 182 4.97 2.51 -6.03
CA ARG A 182 4.79 3.37 -4.86
C ARG A 182 5.99 4.27 -4.62
N ILE A 183 5.71 5.55 -4.38
CA ILE A 183 6.72 6.57 -4.15
C ILE A 183 6.91 6.76 -2.63
N TYR A 184 8.17 6.81 -2.21
CA TYR A 184 8.55 7.18 -0.84
C TYR A 184 9.46 8.40 -0.89
N HIS A 185 9.26 9.33 0.03
CA HIS A 185 10.14 10.47 0.23
C HIS A 185 10.66 10.45 1.66
N ASN A 186 11.99 10.36 1.82
CA ASN A 186 12.66 10.19 3.12
C ASN A 186 12.05 9.04 3.93
N GLY A 187 11.72 7.94 3.23
CA GLY A 187 11.12 6.77 3.83
C GLY A 187 9.65 6.91 4.23
N GLN A 188 9.01 8.07 4.04
CA GLN A 188 7.57 8.24 4.21
C GLN A 188 6.86 7.95 2.90
N PHE A 189 5.80 7.15 2.96
CA PHE A 189 4.96 6.82 1.81
C PHE A 189 4.24 8.07 1.29
N VAL A 190 4.35 8.34 -0.01
CA VAL A 190 3.59 9.37 -0.72
C VAL A 190 2.25 8.77 -1.12
N GLU A 191 1.20 9.17 -0.44
CA GLU A 191 -0.13 8.60 -0.63
C GLU A 191 -0.70 8.91 -2.00
N ASN A 192 -0.53 10.14 -2.47
CA ASN A 192 -1.07 10.58 -3.76
C ASN A 192 -0.02 11.30 -4.60
N LEU A 193 0.01 10.97 -5.90
CA LEU A 193 0.74 11.71 -6.93
C LEU A 193 -0.24 12.65 -7.63
N LEU A 194 -0.03 13.95 -7.45
CA LEU A 194 -0.89 14.99 -7.97
C LEU A 194 -0.30 15.59 -9.26
N LEU A 195 -1.17 16.09 -10.11
CA LEU A 195 -0.81 16.91 -11.27
C LEU A 195 -1.46 18.29 -11.13
N ASN A 196 -0.64 19.36 -11.00
CA ASN A 196 -1.11 20.71 -10.73
C ASN A 196 -2.10 20.77 -9.55
N GLY A 197 -1.75 20.12 -8.42
CA GLY A 197 -2.55 20.10 -7.18
C GLY A 197 -3.73 19.14 -7.16
N LYS A 198 -4.04 18.42 -8.24
CA LYS A 198 -5.19 17.49 -8.32
C LYS A 198 -4.76 16.03 -8.40
N ASP A 199 -5.44 15.17 -7.64
CA ASP A 199 -5.24 13.72 -7.70
C ASP A 199 -5.82 13.16 -9.00
N PHE A 200 -4.97 12.52 -9.78
CA PHE A 200 -5.29 12.16 -11.16
C PHE A 200 -5.64 10.71 -11.33
N PHE A 201 -4.86 9.83 -10.76
CA PHE A 201 -4.95 8.41 -11.03
C PHE A 201 -5.29 7.58 -9.80
N ARG A 202 -5.78 8.19 -8.72
CA ARG A 202 -6.27 7.56 -7.49
C ARG A 202 -5.64 6.22 -7.16
N GLY A 203 -4.37 6.27 -6.76
CA GLY A 203 -3.62 5.07 -6.35
C GLY A 203 -2.89 4.34 -7.48
N ASN A 204 -3.08 4.71 -8.75
CA ASN A 204 -2.25 4.21 -9.84
C ASN A 204 -1.21 5.25 -10.25
N GLN A 205 -0.22 5.46 -9.39
CA GLN A 205 0.88 6.42 -9.60
C GLN A 205 1.73 6.07 -10.82
N GLU A 206 1.81 4.78 -11.15
CA GLU A 206 2.63 4.23 -12.23
C GLU A 206 2.20 4.77 -13.60
N VAL A 207 0.89 4.88 -13.85
CA VAL A 207 0.37 5.43 -15.12
C VAL A 207 0.91 6.83 -15.38
N MET A 208 0.94 7.71 -14.38
CA MET A 208 1.48 9.05 -14.52
C MET A 208 3.01 9.06 -14.65
N LEU A 209 3.69 8.25 -13.83
CA LEU A 209 5.14 8.14 -13.85
C LEU A 209 5.68 7.70 -15.21
N GLU A 210 5.02 6.75 -15.86
CA GLU A 210 5.45 6.17 -17.13
C GLU A 210 5.04 6.96 -18.37
N ASN A 211 4.01 7.81 -18.26
CA ASN A 211 3.41 8.43 -19.44
C ASN A 211 3.54 9.95 -19.51
N LEU A 212 3.87 10.63 -18.40
CA LEU A 212 4.06 12.09 -18.42
C LEU A 212 5.50 12.41 -18.82
N PRO A 213 5.74 13.10 -19.95
CA PRO A 213 7.10 13.47 -20.36
C PRO A 213 7.75 14.44 -19.37
N SER A 214 8.97 14.15 -18.94
CA SER A 214 9.69 14.96 -17.94
C SER A 214 9.93 16.40 -18.37
N TYR A 215 10.08 16.69 -19.67
CA TYR A 215 10.28 18.03 -20.20
C TYR A 215 9.08 18.97 -20.02
N THR A 216 7.87 18.41 -19.77
CA THR A 216 6.66 19.18 -19.48
C THR A 216 6.62 19.70 -18.06
N VAL A 217 7.41 19.13 -17.17
CA VAL A 217 7.42 19.43 -15.74
C VAL A 217 8.27 20.68 -15.46
N LYS A 218 7.74 21.60 -14.67
CA LYS A 218 8.43 22.79 -14.15
C LYS A 218 9.08 22.51 -12.81
N GLN A 219 8.30 21.96 -11.88
CA GLN A 219 8.74 21.64 -10.52
C GLN A 219 7.89 20.53 -9.93
N ILE A 220 8.45 19.83 -8.95
CA ILE A 220 7.74 18.83 -8.15
C ILE A 220 7.77 19.29 -6.72
N LYS A 221 6.60 19.32 -6.07
CA LYS A 221 6.43 19.70 -4.66
C LYS A 221 6.05 18.48 -3.85
N ILE A 222 6.65 18.33 -2.68
CA ILE A 222 6.27 17.27 -1.72
C ILE A 222 5.86 17.97 -0.43
N TYR A 223 4.63 17.73 -0.01
CA TYR A 223 4.04 18.41 1.15
C TYR A 223 2.87 17.64 1.72
N ASN A 224 2.41 18.08 2.90
CA ASN A 224 1.18 17.58 3.49
C ASN A 224 -0.01 18.39 2.97
N LYS A 225 -0.83 17.76 2.12
CA LYS A 225 -2.07 18.35 1.61
C LYS A 225 -3.21 18.09 2.59
N TYR A 226 -3.94 19.15 2.90
CA TYR A 226 -5.18 19.04 3.65
C TYR A 226 -6.33 18.70 2.70
N GLY A 227 -7.23 17.83 3.13
CA GLY A 227 -8.35 17.38 2.31
C GLY A 227 -9.49 18.38 2.21
N LYS A 228 -10.54 18.00 1.50
CA LYS A 228 -11.70 18.84 1.21
C LYS A 228 -12.43 19.33 2.47
N ASN A 229 -12.43 18.54 3.55
CA ASN A 229 -13.05 18.95 4.81
C ASN A 229 -12.26 20.08 5.48
N SER A 230 -10.94 20.00 5.49
CA SER A 230 -10.08 21.08 5.99
C SER A 230 -10.26 22.38 5.18
N GLU A 231 -10.30 22.27 3.84
CA GLU A 231 -10.58 23.39 2.94
C GLU A 231 -11.95 24.01 3.24
N PHE A 232 -12.99 23.18 3.37
CA PHE A 232 -14.35 23.62 3.65
C PHE A 232 -14.47 24.28 5.02
N LEU A 233 -13.87 23.70 6.06
CA LEU A 233 -13.88 24.25 7.41
C LEU A 233 -12.99 25.49 7.56
N GLY A 234 -12.03 25.72 6.65
CA GLY A 234 -11.03 26.75 6.76
C GLY A 234 -9.99 26.47 7.86
N GLN A 235 -9.85 25.22 8.28
CA GLN A 235 -9.04 24.79 9.40
C GLN A 235 -8.08 23.67 8.95
N LYS A 236 -6.83 23.70 9.40
CA LYS A 236 -5.84 22.64 9.14
C LYS A 236 -6.11 21.45 10.07
N ARG A 237 -6.66 20.36 9.54
CA ARG A 237 -6.98 19.17 10.31
C ARG A 237 -5.95 18.08 10.10
N GLN A 238 -5.44 17.52 11.18
CA GLN A 238 -4.43 16.45 11.11
C GLN A 238 -5.00 15.10 10.62
N ASP A 239 -6.29 14.84 10.83
CA ASP A 239 -6.97 13.63 10.39
C ASP A 239 -7.41 13.67 8.91
N ASP A 240 -7.37 14.86 8.29
CA ASP A 240 -7.68 15.12 6.89
C ASP A 240 -6.42 15.52 6.09
N LYS A 241 -5.25 15.03 6.51
CA LYS A 241 -3.93 15.38 5.99
C LYS A 241 -3.33 14.17 5.28
N THR A 242 -2.94 14.34 4.02
CA THR A 242 -2.26 13.33 3.21
C THR A 242 -0.90 13.83 2.75
N TYR A 243 0.10 12.94 2.71
CA TYR A 243 1.43 13.28 2.21
C TYR A 243 1.47 13.06 0.71
N VAL A 244 1.69 14.13 -0.05
CA VAL A 244 1.52 14.13 -1.49
C VAL A 244 2.77 14.60 -2.23
N MET A 245 2.93 14.09 -3.46
CA MET A 245 3.85 14.63 -4.46
C MET A 245 3.04 15.30 -5.55
N ASP A 246 3.25 16.59 -5.76
CA ASP A 246 2.52 17.41 -6.73
C ASP A 246 3.44 17.82 -7.87
N VAL A 247 3.14 17.33 -9.06
CA VAL A 247 3.85 17.60 -10.31
C VAL A 247 3.24 18.81 -10.96
N ASN A 248 3.97 19.92 -10.97
CA ASN A 248 3.51 21.14 -11.60
C ASN A 248 4.10 21.27 -13.01
N LEU A 249 3.23 21.39 -14.00
CA LEU A 249 3.62 21.54 -15.40
C LEU A 249 4.09 22.97 -15.72
N LYS A 250 4.92 23.10 -16.74
CA LYS A 250 5.23 24.40 -17.36
C LYS A 250 3.95 25.01 -17.95
N LYS A 251 3.82 26.32 -17.94
CA LYS A 251 2.62 27.03 -18.39
C LYS A 251 2.16 26.62 -19.80
N ASP A 252 3.11 26.39 -20.68
CA ASP A 252 2.85 25.95 -22.07
C ASP A 252 2.23 24.55 -22.18
N TYR A 253 2.30 23.75 -21.10
CA TYR A 253 1.79 22.39 -21.01
C TYR A 253 0.68 22.24 -19.96
N SER A 254 0.14 23.35 -19.43
CA SER A 254 -0.93 23.32 -18.43
C SER A 254 -2.30 23.01 -19.02
N ILE A 255 -2.48 23.30 -20.32
CA ILE A 255 -3.70 22.97 -21.10
C ILE A 255 -3.24 22.31 -22.40
N GLY A 256 -3.87 21.19 -22.80
CA GLY A 256 -3.52 20.53 -24.06
C GLY A 256 -4.00 19.10 -24.24
N LEU A 257 -3.40 18.47 -25.23
CA LEU A 257 -3.53 17.04 -25.51
C LEU A 257 -2.14 16.41 -25.54
N LEU A 258 -1.97 15.34 -24.77
CA LEU A 258 -0.77 14.53 -24.70
C LEU A 258 -1.15 13.09 -25.05
N ALA A 259 -0.38 12.46 -25.92
CA ALA A 259 -0.57 11.06 -26.25
C ALA A 259 0.77 10.35 -26.43
N ASN A 260 0.85 9.10 -25.96
CA ASN A 260 1.98 8.21 -26.12
C ASN A 260 1.48 6.90 -26.71
N MET A 261 2.16 6.40 -27.70
CA MET A 261 1.91 5.10 -28.30
C MET A 261 3.21 4.31 -28.32
N GLU A 262 3.18 3.06 -27.91
CA GLU A 262 4.34 2.19 -27.92
C GLU A 262 3.93 0.82 -28.46
N GLY A 263 4.72 0.26 -29.35
CA GLY A 263 4.51 -1.07 -29.92
C GLY A 263 5.83 -1.80 -30.10
N GLY A 264 5.85 -3.10 -29.83
CA GLY A 264 7.05 -3.89 -29.93
C GLY A 264 6.79 -5.38 -30.09
N ALA A 265 7.78 -6.05 -30.66
CA ALA A 265 7.85 -7.49 -30.83
C ALA A 265 9.25 -7.99 -30.49
N GLY A 266 9.30 -9.19 -29.95
CA GLY A 266 10.57 -9.76 -29.46
C GLY A 266 10.70 -11.25 -29.74
N THR A 267 11.82 -11.80 -29.28
CA THR A 267 12.08 -13.23 -29.31
C THR A 267 11.08 -13.98 -28.42
N THR A 268 10.88 -15.28 -28.65
CA THR A 268 10.00 -16.15 -27.86
C THR A 268 8.55 -15.61 -27.75
N ASP A 269 8.03 -15.11 -28.88
CA ASP A 269 6.66 -14.57 -29.01
C ASP A 269 6.33 -13.42 -28.03
N ARG A 270 7.33 -12.63 -27.62
CA ARG A 270 7.10 -11.47 -26.76
C ARG A 270 6.56 -10.30 -27.54
N TYR A 271 5.58 -9.63 -26.98
CA TYR A 271 4.93 -8.46 -27.58
C TYR A 271 4.56 -7.42 -26.52
N LEU A 272 4.50 -6.18 -26.97
CA LEU A 272 4.09 -5.03 -26.19
C LEU A 272 3.27 -4.08 -27.07
N GLY A 273 2.12 -3.63 -26.58
CA GLY A 273 1.36 -2.52 -27.16
C GLY A 273 0.82 -1.65 -26.04
N ARG A 274 1.17 -0.36 -26.03
CA ARG A 274 0.71 0.63 -25.05
C ARG A 274 0.12 1.84 -25.74
N LEU A 275 -0.93 2.37 -25.17
CA LEU A 275 -1.57 3.61 -25.59
C LEU A 275 -1.87 4.44 -24.34
N PHE A 276 -1.53 5.70 -24.40
CA PHE A 276 -1.92 6.69 -23.41
C PHE A 276 -2.35 7.96 -24.13
N ALA A 277 -3.49 8.54 -23.77
CA ALA A 277 -3.95 9.80 -24.31
C ALA A 277 -4.65 10.61 -23.20
N MET A 278 -4.23 11.84 -22.98
CA MET A 278 -4.73 12.70 -21.94
C MET A 278 -5.06 14.07 -22.52
N ARG A 279 -6.32 14.47 -22.44
CA ARG A 279 -6.79 15.84 -22.67
C ARG A 279 -7.00 16.51 -21.33
N TYR A 280 -6.46 17.69 -21.14
CA TYR A 280 -6.61 18.44 -19.90
C TYR A 280 -6.82 19.93 -20.14
N THR A 281 -7.64 20.50 -19.29
CA THR A 281 -7.98 21.95 -19.23
C THR A 281 -7.93 22.38 -17.76
N ASP A 282 -8.20 23.65 -17.49
CA ASP A 282 -8.24 24.18 -16.11
C ASP A 282 -9.34 23.52 -15.25
N HIS A 283 -10.40 22.99 -15.89
CA HIS A 283 -11.59 22.49 -15.20
C HIS A 283 -11.92 21.02 -15.50
N SER A 284 -11.26 20.43 -16.49
CA SER A 284 -11.56 19.04 -16.89
C SER A 284 -10.31 18.30 -17.32
N ARG A 285 -10.30 17.02 -17.04
CA ARG A 285 -9.26 16.08 -17.47
C ARG A 285 -9.91 14.77 -17.86
N ILE A 286 -9.48 14.23 -18.98
CA ILE A 286 -9.93 12.97 -19.51
C ILE A 286 -8.70 12.23 -19.98
N THR A 287 -8.53 10.99 -19.51
CA THR A 287 -7.41 10.14 -19.86
C THR A 287 -7.92 8.79 -20.35
N PHE A 288 -7.38 8.33 -21.46
CA PHE A 288 -7.52 6.95 -21.93
C PHE A 288 -6.16 6.27 -21.89
N TYR A 289 -6.12 5.05 -21.44
CA TYR A 289 -4.92 4.23 -21.48
C TYR A 289 -5.22 2.77 -21.77
N GLY A 290 -4.30 2.10 -22.44
CA GLY A 290 -4.37 0.69 -22.76
C GLY A 290 -3.00 0.06 -22.76
N ASN A 291 -2.92 -1.20 -22.35
CA ASN A 291 -1.70 -2.00 -22.34
C ASN A 291 -2.03 -3.45 -22.69
N ILE A 292 -1.37 -3.98 -23.69
CA ILE A 292 -1.42 -5.40 -24.04
C ILE A 292 0.02 -5.91 -24.08
N ASN A 293 0.33 -6.91 -23.29
CA ASN A 293 1.68 -7.47 -23.26
C ASN A 293 1.70 -8.91 -22.73
N ASN A 294 2.83 -9.56 -22.95
CA ASN A 294 3.21 -10.80 -22.29
C ASN A 294 4.62 -10.70 -21.68
N LEU A 295 4.98 -9.48 -21.24
CA LEU A 295 6.23 -9.16 -20.57
C LEU A 295 5.96 -9.04 -19.07
N ASN A 296 6.17 -9.92 -18.22
CA ASN A 296 5.86 -9.82 -16.78
C ASN A 296 6.57 -8.68 -16.05
N ASP A 297 7.46 -7.97 -16.69
CA ASP A 297 8.35 -7.00 -16.06
C ASP A 297 8.27 -5.63 -16.76
N ASN A 298 7.89 -4.61 -16.01
CA ASN A 298 7.92 -3.21 -16.45
C ASN A 298 9.28 -2.54 -16.26
N ARG A 299 10.30 -3.28 -15.87
CA ARG A 299 11.62 -2.77 -15.57
C ARG A 299 12.31 -2.27 -16.83
N LYS A 300 12.96 -1.12 -16.71
CA LYS A 300 13.78 -0.55 -17.80
C LYS A 300 15.27 -0.79 -17.51
N PRO A 301 16.02 -1.49 -18.36
CA PRO A 301 17.46 -1.75 -18.17
C PRO A 301 18.29 -0.48 -17.95
N GLY A 302 19.40 -0.59 -17.21
CA GLY A 302 20.30 0.52 -16.93
C GLY A 302 19.81 1.49 -15.85
N ARG A 303 18.75 1.15 -15.12
CA ARG A 303 18.26 1.95 -13.98
C ARG A 303 18.79 1.41 -12.66
N ASP A 304 19.09 2.33 -11.75
CA ASP A 304 19.33 2.01 -10.34
C ASP A 304 18.05 1.42 -9.75
N SER A 305 18.01 0.11 -9.62
CA SER A 305 16.82 -0.59 -9.17
C SER A 305 17.08 -1.38 -7.90
N ASP A 306 16.12 -1.33 -6.99
CA ASP A 306 16.02 -2.27 -5.88
C ASP A 306 15.47 -3.64 -6.32
N TRP A 307 15.65 -3.96 -7.60
CA TRP A 307 15.17 -5.20 -8.17
C TRP A 307 15.90 -6.41 -7.61
N ASN A 308 15.13 -7.44 -7.30
CA ASN A 308 15.61 -8.75 -6.89
C ASN A 308 14.82 -9.80 -7.68
N PRO A 309 15.45 -10.89 -8.19
CA PRO A 309 14.76 -11.98 -8.87
C PRO A 309 13.53 -12.52 -8.12
N VAL A 310 13.59 -12.56 -6.79
CA VAL A 310 12.49 -13.03 -5.93
C VAL A 310 11.21 -12.18 -6.05
N ASP A 311 11.34 -10.92 -6.46
CA ASP A 311 10.22 -9.98 -6.57
C ASP A 311 9.66 -9.88 -8.00
N MET A 312 10.17 -10.66 -8.95
CA MET A 312 9.63 -10.72 -10.30
C MET A 312 8.20 -11.24 -10.30
N PRO A 313 7.33 -10.74 -11.17
CA PRO A 313 6.05 -11.37 -11.44
C PRO A 313 6.25 -12.84 -11.78
N LYS A 314 5.49 -13.69 -11.10
CA LYS A 314 5.61 -15.14 -11.19
C LYS A 314 4.86 -15.66 -12.41
N GLY A 315 5.38 -16.73 -13.01
CA GLY A 315 4.74 -17.41 -14.14
C GLY A 315 4.88 -16.68 -15.47
N ASP A 316 4.23 -17.21 -16.49
CA ASP A 316 4.04 -16.58 -17.81
C ASP A 316 2.67 -15.92 -17.83
N ASN A 317 2.64 -14.60 -17.90
CA ASN A 317 1.42 -13.81 -17.79
C ASN A 317 1.15 -13.06 -19.12
N LYS A 318 -0.04 -13.22 -19.64
CA LYS A 318 -0.57 -12.43 -20.78
C LYS A 318 -1.61 -11.47 -20.24
N GLU A 319 -1.32 -10.17 -20.33
CA GLU A 319 -2.18 -9.13 -19.79
C GLU A 319 -2.76 -8.24 -20.88
N LYS A 320 -4.02 -7.88 -20.72
CA LYS A 320 -4.74 -6.87 -21.51
C LYS A 320 -5.43 -5.94 -20.53
N LEU A 321 -5.12 -4.66 -20.58
CA LEU A 321 -5.66 -3.64 -19.69
C LEU A 321 -6.12 -2.44 -20.51
N GLY A 322 -7.27 -1.89 -20.18
CA GLY A 322 -7.76 -0.62 -20.69
C GLY A 322 -8.41 0.19 -19.58
N GLY A 323 -8.26 1.49 -19.63
CA GLY A 323 -8.83 2.35 -18.62
C GLY A 323 -9.20 3.73 -19.14
N PHE A 324 -10.11 4.33 -18.41
CA PHE A 324 -10.60 5.68 -18.62
C PHE A 324 -10.68 6.40 -17.27
N ASP A 325 -9.97 7.52 -17.15
CA ASP A 325 -10.02 8.38 -15.98
C ASP A 325 -10.58 9.74 -16.34
N TYR A 326 -11.36 10.33 -15.45
CA TYR A 326 -11.94 11.64 -15.63
C TYR A 326 -11.92 12.46 -14.34
N ALA A 327 -11.79 13.77 -14.49
CA ALA A 327 -11.99 14.74 -13.43
C ALA A 327 -12.63 15.99 -14.00
N VAL A 328 -13.67 16.48 -13.34
CA VAL A 328 -14.39 17.71 -13.70
C VAL A 328 -14.69 18.49 -12.44
N ASN A 329 -14.34 19.77 -12.42
CA ASN A 329 -14.64 20.64 -11.29
C ASN A 329 -15.33 21.95 -11.75
N ASP A 330 -16.23 22.42 -10.90
CA ASP A 330 -16.90 23.71 -11.12
C ASP A 330 -15.95 24.90 -10.83
N ARG A 331 -16.06 25.98 -11.60
CA ARG A 331 -15.30 27.23 -11.40
C ARG A 331 -15.54 27.85 -10.03
N ASN A 332 -16.75 27.75 -9.52
CA ASN A 332 -17.16 28.27 -8.21
C ASN A 332 -16.99 27.27 -7.07
N GLN A 333 -16.33 26.12 -7.34
CA GLN A 333 -16.08 25.05 -6.37
C GLN A 333 -17.35 24.46 -5.74
N LYS A 334 -18.50 24.54 -6.43
CA LYS A 334 -19.75 23.92 -5.97
C LYS A 334 -19.71 22.40 -6.07
N PHE A 335 -18.97 21.87 -7.06
CA PHE A 335 -18.77 20.43 -7.18
C PHE A 335 -17.37 20.08 -7.72
N ASP A 336 -16.94 18.88 -7.36
CA ASP A 336 -15.73 18.23 -7.89
C ASP A 336 -16.07 16.76 -8.10
N ILE A 337 -16.03 16.30 -9.35
CA ILE A 337 -16.34 14.93 -9.74
C ILE A 337 -15.10 14.36 -10.37
N ASN A 338 -14.67 13.20 -9.87
CA ASN A 338 -13.58 12.46 -10.48
C ASN A 338 -13.80 10.97 -10.32
N GLY A 339 -13.25 10.20 -11.23
CA GLY A 339 -13.37 8.76 -11.18
C GLY A 339 -12.58 8.07 -12.26
N ASN A 340 -12.62 6.72 -12.17
CA ASN A 340 -11.99 5.85 -13.15
C ASN A 340 -12.88 4.66 -13.48
N VAL A 341 -12.68 4.12 -14.67
CA VAL A 341 -13.16 2.80 -15.09
C VAL A 341 -11.98 2.05 -15.67
N GLN A 342 -11.73 0.86 -15.18
CA GLN A 342 -10.63 0.01 -15.64
C GLN A 342 -11.15 -1.40 -15.94
N VAL A 343 -10.75 -1.94 -17.07
CA VAL A 343 -11.00 -3.32 -17.47
C VAL A 343 -9.67 -4.01 -17.66
N SER A 344 -9.51 -5.19 -17.08
CA SER A 344 -8.33 -6.03 -17.32
C SER A 344 -8.70 -7.48 -17.54
N HIS A 345 -7.92 -8.15 -18.37
CA HIS A 345 -7.96 -9.59 -18.58
C HIS A 345 -6.54 -10.13 -18.49
N SER A 346 -6.34 -11.13 -17.62
CA SER A 346 -5.07 -11.83 -17.48
C SER A 346 -5.23 -13.33 -17.69
N ASN A 347 -4.24 -13.94 -18.33
CA ASN A 347 -4.06 -15.38 -18.41
C ASN A 347 -2.65 -15.71 -17.98
N GLN A 348 -2.51 -16.36 -16.83
CA GLN A 348 -1.25 -16.66 -16.18
C GLN A 348 -1.04 -18.18 -16.10
N ASN A 349 0.14 -18.66 -16.53
CA ASN A 349 0.58 -20.02 -16.35
C ASN A 349 1.69 -20.05 -15.28
N LEU A 350 1.40 -20.70 -14.18
CA LEU A 350 2.25 -20.76 -13.00
C LEU A 350 2.68 -22.19 -12.72
N ILE A 351 3.98 -22.39 -12.53
CA ILE A 351 4.56 -23.67 -12.06
C ILE A 351 5.28 -23.36 -10.77
N THR A 352 4.80 -23.97 -9.70
CA THR A 352 5.37 -23.84 -8.36
C THR A 352 5.88 -25.19 -7.89
N ASN A 353 7.16 -25.25 -7.51
CA ASN A 353 7.73 -26.39 -6.82
C ASN A 353 8.02 -25.97 -5.38
N THR A 354 7.61 -26.77 -4.41
CA THR A 354 7.78 -26.47 -2.99
C THR A 354 8.42 -27.65 -2.29
N ASP A 355 9.51 -27.35 -1.57
CA ASP A 355 10.15 -28.26 -0.66
C ASP A 355 9.86 -27.81 0.76
N ARG A 356 9.30 -28.68 1.58
CA ARG A 356 8.92 -28.37 2.96
C ARG A 356 9.49 -29.40 3.91
N VAL A 357 10.09 -28.92 4.99
CA VAL A 357 10.45 -29.71 6.16
C VAL A 357 9.47 -29.38 7.26
N ASN A 358 8.75 -30.39 7.76
CA ASN A 358 7.84 -30.23 8.90
C ASN A 358 8.61 -30.62 10.18
N PHE A 359 8.70 -29.69 11.13
CA PHE A 359 9.35 -29.91 12.41
C PHE A 359 8.40 -30.64 13.34
N LEU A 360 8.64 -31.91 13.56
CA LEU A 360 7.81 -32.81 14.38
C LEU A 360 8.63 -33.38 15.54
N GLN A 361 7.96 -33.72 16.64
CA GLN A 361 8.59 -34.15 17.88
C GLN A 361 9.31 -35.53 17.77
N LYS A 362 8.92 -36.36 16.82
CA LYS A 362 9.47 -37.73 16.60
C LYS A 362 10.32 -37.86 15.33
N GLY A 363 10.87 -36.79 14.85
CA GLY A 363 11.62 -36.67 13.59
C GLY A 363 10.87 -35.89 12.51
N ASN A 364 11.63 -35.18 11.71
CA ASN A 364 11.10 -34.36 10.64
C ASN A 364 10.50 -35.21 9.52
N THR A 365 9.50 -34.62 8.80
CA THR A 365 9.04 -35.16 7.53
C THR A 365 9.30 -34.15 6.41
N PHE A 366 9.41 -34.68 5.19
CA PHE A 366 9.87 -33.94 4.04
C PHE A 366 8.82 -33.99 2.94
N ASP A 367 8.19 -32.88 2.62
CA ASP A 367 7.20 -32.78 1.55
C ASP A 367 7.83 -32.16 0.31
N TYR A 368 7.65 -32.79 -0.81
CA TYR A 368 8.00 -32.26 -2.13
C TYR A 368 6.73 -32.12 -2.95
N GLU A 369 6.50 -30.90 -3.47
CA GLU A 369 5.25 -30.53 -4.11
C GLU A 369 5.51 -29.87 -5.46
N ARG A 370 4.67 -30.15 -6.45
CA ARG A 370 4.62 -29.44 -7.72
C ARG A 370 3.20 -29.06 -8.04
N GLN A 371 2.95 -27.79 -8.24
CA GLN A 371 1.66 -27.25 -8.65
C GLN A 371 1.79 -26.54 -10.00
N ARG A 372 0.94 -26.90 -10.94
CA ARG A 372 0.77 -26.20 -12.22
C ARG A 372 -0.60 -25.55 -12.23
N GLU A 373 -0.63 -24.25 -12.50
CA GLU A 373 -1.86 -23.47 -12.47
C GLU A 373 -2.03 -22.68 -13.77
N THR A 374 -3.26 -22.64 -14.26
CA THR A 374 -3.70 -21.70 -15.29
C THR A 374 -4.78 -20.84 -14.69
N LEU A 375 -4.51 -19.54 -14.56
CA LEU A 375 -5.38 -18.57 -13.93
C LEU A 375 -5.86 -17.58 -14.97
N LYS A 376 -7.16 -17.61 -15.28
CA LYS A 376 -7.81 -16.69 -16.21
C LYS A 376 -8.71 -15.76 -15.43
N ASN A 377 -8.40 -14.46 -15.46
CA ASN A 377 -9.12 -13.46 -14.69
C ASN A 377 -9.58 -12.32 -15.58
N PHE A 378 -10.81 -11.90 -15.39
CA PHE A 378 -11.37 -10.68 -15.96
C PHE A 378 -11.82 -9.78 -14.81
N HIS A 379 -11.34 -8.54 -14.79
CA HIS A 379 -11.71 -7.54 -13.81
C HIS A 379 -12.29 -6.31 -14.48
N LEU A 380 -13.39 -5.82 -13.95
CA LEU A 380 -13.93 -4.48 -14.21
C LEU A 380 -13.98 -3.76 -12.86
N THR A 381 -13.33 -2.63 -12.77
CA THR A 381 -13.33 -1.80 -11.56
C THR A 381 -13.70 -0.37 -11.89
N THR A 382 -14.46 0.26 -11.00
CA THR A 382 -14.72 1.70 -11.07
C THR A 382 -14.74 2.28 -9.67
N ASN A 383 -14.01 3.39 -9.49
CA ASN A 383 -13.96 4.14 -8.24
C ASN A 383 -14.26 5.60 -8.58
N ASN A 384 -15.26 6.17 -7.96
CA ASN A 384 -15.70 7.52 -8.25
C ASN A 384 -15.79 8.35 -6.97
N GLN A 385 -15.73 9.65 -7.13
CA GLN A 385 -15.94 10.60 -6.06
C GLN A 385 -16.75 11.78 -6.58
N LEU A 386 -17.75 12.13 -5.84
CA LEU A 386 -18.55 13.34 -6.04
C LEU A 386 -18.48 14.16 -4.75
N TYR A 387 -17.87 15.33 -4.82
CA TYR A 387 -17.85 16.30 -3.73
C TYR A 387 -18.77 17.46 -4.09
N LEU A 388 -19.72 17.75 -3.23
CA LEU A 388 -20.71 18.80 -3.39
C LEU A 388 -20.63 19.78 -2.24
N VAL A 389 -20.67 21.07 -2.52
CA VAL A 389 -20.81 22.13 -1.54
C VAL A 389 -22.19 22.77 -1.74
N PHE A 390 -23.14 22.47 -0.86
CA PHE A 390 -24.50 23.01 -0.97
C PHE A 390 -24.53 24.52 -0.65
N ASN A 391 -23.76 24.89 0.40
CA ASN A 391 -23.62 26.27 0.84
C ASN A 391 -22.41 26.40 1.77
N LYS A 392 -22.17 27.59 2.35
CA LYS A 392 -21.05 27.81 3.29
C LYS A 392 -21.14 26.96 4.58
N LYS A 393 -22.24 26.23 4.80
CA LYS A 393 -22.50 25.49 6.04
C LYS A 393 -22.47 23.97 5.88
N ALA A 394 -22.68 23.44 4.69
CA ALA A 394 -22.77 22.00 4.46
C ALA A 394 -22.11 21.55 3.16
N ASN A 395 -21.39 20.44 3.22
CA ASN A 395 -20.86 19.71 2.09
C ASN A 395 -21.28 18.23 2.11
N LEU A 396 -21.06 17.55 1.02
CA LEU A 396 -21.27 16.11 0.88
C LEU A 396 -20.21 15.51 -0.01
N LEU A 397 -19.53 14.49 0.50
CA LEU A 397 -18.61 13.66 -0.23
C LEU A 397 -19.25 12.28 -0.44
N LEU A 398 -19.47 11.88 -1.69
CA LEU A 398 -19.94 10.55 -2.07
C LEU A 398 -18.81 9.80 -2.79
N GLN A 399 -18.61 8.53 -2.42
CA GLN A 399 -17.58 7.68 -3.01
C GLN A 399 -18.18 6.32 -3.38
N PRO A 400 -18.85 6.22 -4.56
CA PRO A 400 -19.30 4.94 -5.07
C PRO A 400 -18.13 4.15 -5.69
N SER A 401 -18.07 2.85 -5.42
CA SER A 401 -17.16 1.93 -6.08
C SER A 401 -17.89 0.66 -6.51
N PHE A 402 -17.42 0.08 -7.61
CA PHE A 402 -17.94 -1.16 -8.12
C PHE A 402 -16.80 -2.01 -8.69
N GLN A 403 -16.85 -3.31 -8.42
CA GLN A 403 -15.89 -4.29 -8.92
C GLN A 403 -16.64 -5.54 -9.41
N TYR A 404 -16.31 -5.98 -10.60
CA TYR A 404 -16.74 -7.27 -11.13
C TYR A 404 -15.50 -8.08 -11.47
N HIS A 405 -15.42 -9.30 -10.93
CA HIS A 405 -14.34 -10.25 -11.17
C HIS A 405 -14.93 -11.56 -11.66
N LYS A 406 -14.53 -12.01 -12.86
CA LYS A 406 -14.81 -13.36 -13.37
C LYS A 406 -13.51 -14.14 -13.43
N PHE A 407 -13.53 -15.38 -12.99
CA PHE A 407 -12.36 -16.25 -12.95
C PHE A 407 -12.66 -17.65 -13.47
N ASP A 408 -11.65 -18.27 -14.07
CA ASP A 408 -11.61 -19.66 -14.52
C ASP A 408 -10.19 -20.17 -14.21
N ASN A 409 -10.06 -20.92 -13.13
CA ASN A 409 -8.79 -21.32 -12.55
C ASN A 409 -8.68 -22.84 -12.55
N TYR A 410 -7.66 -23.37 -13.22
CA TYR A 410 -7.31 -24.76 -13.21
C TYR A 410 -5.98 -24.96 -12.49
N SER A 411 -5.89 -25.96 -11.63
CA SER A 411 -4.62 -26.38 -11.03
C SER A 411 -4.47 -27.89 -11.02
N ASN A 412 -3.23 -28.33 -11.27
CA ASN A 412 -2.78 -29.71 -11.13
C ASN A 412 -1.66 -29.73 -10.08
N TYR A 413 -1.86 -30.49 -9.01
CA TYR A 413 -0.98 -30.59 -7.88
C TYR A 413 -0.53 -32.05 -7.71
N ILE A 414 0.77 -32.24 -7.49
CA ILE A 414 1.37 -33.54 -7.21
C ILE A 414 2.32 -33.37 -6.02
N SER A 415 2.26 -34.24 -5.04
CA SER A 415 3.20 -34.22 -3.91
C SER A 415 3.58 -35.65 -3.45
N GLY A 416 4.71 -35.71 -2.77
CA GLY A 416 5.17 -36.85 -2.00
C GLY A 416 5.68 -36.42 -0.63
N THR A 417 5.26 -37.11 0.41
CA THR A 417 5.73 -36.95 1.79
C THR A 417 6.66 -38.08 2.16
N PHE A 418 7.83 -37.78 2.70
CA PHE A 418 8.88 -38.76 3.02
C PHE A 418 9.29 -38.70 4.51
N SER A 419 9.70 -39.83 5.06
CA SER A 419 10.26 -39.91 6.42
C SER A 419 11.74 -39.53 6.50
N SER A 420 12.43 -39.40 5.36
CA SER A 420 13.83 -38.97 5.27
C SER A 420 14.02 -37.95 4.14
N MET A 421 15.02 -37.09 4.30
CA MET A 421 15.39 -36.10 3.29
C MET A 421 15.85 -36.77 2.01
N GLN A 422 15.31 -36.36 0.89
CA GLN A 422 15.73 -36.85 -0.43
C GLN A 422 16.76 -35.87 -1.02
N TYR A 423 18.00 -36.30 -1.17
CA TYR A 423 19.07 -35.46 -1.75
C TYR A 423 18.98 -35.45 -3.28
N GLY A 424 19.24 -34.30 -3.88
CA GLY A 424 19.22 -34.12 -5.33
C GLY A 424 17.81 -34.08 -5.92
N VAL A 425 16.86 -33.70 -5.11
CA VAL A 425 15.46 -33.59 -5.54
C VAL A 425 15.34 -32.58 -6.68
N SER A 426 15.28 -33.16 -7.85
CA SER A 426 14.85 -32.48 -9.04
C SER A 426 13.34 -32.66 -9.21
N ARG A 427 12.79 -31.94 -10.14
CA ARG A 427 11.42 -32.13 -10.64
C ARG A 427 11.14 -33.59 -11.04
N GLU A 428 12.18 -34.37 -11.30
CA GLU A 428 12.17 -35.78 -11.69
C GLU A 428 11.73 -36.72 -10.55
N LEU A 429 12.04 -36.38 -9.28
CA LEU A 429 11.59 -37.23 -8.15
C LEU A 429 10.06 -37.37 -8.14
N LEU A 430 9.30 -36.25 -8.30
CA LEU A 430 7.84 -36.31 -8.29
C LEU A 430 7.26 -37.09 -9.46
N ASP A 431 7.92 -37.08 -10.62
CA ASP A 431 7.53 -37.92 -11.75
C ASP A 431 7.85 -39.39 -11.49
N ASN A 432 8.99 -39.66 -10.84
CA ASN A 432 9.45 -41.02 -10.51
C ASN A 432 8.59 -41.73 -9.44
N ILE A 433 8.05 -40.99 -8.45
CA ILE A 433 7.18 -41.65 -7.42
C ILE A 433 5.87 -42.17 -7.99
N TYR A 434 5.46 -41.72 -9.18
CA TYR A 434 4.29 -42.22 -9.90
C TYR A 434 4.68 -43.17 -11.07
N ALA A 435 5.95 -43.28 -11.39
CA ALA A 435 6.42 -44.16 -12.46
C ALA A 435 6.38 -45.64 -12.04
N VAL A 436 6.09 -46.51 -12.98
CA VAL A 436 6.20 -47.98 -12.78
C VAL A 436 7.69 -48.34 -12.67
N GLY A 437 8.10 -49.02 -11.59
CA GLY A 437 9.51 -49.37 -11.39
C GLY A 437 10.36 -48.34 -10.66
N SER A 438 9.73 -47.35 -9.95
CA SER A 438 10.46 -46.41 -9.08
C SER A 438 11.41 -47.13 -8.12
N GLU A 439 12.57 -46.47 -7.84
CA GLU A 439 13.63 -47.07 -6.99
C GLU A 439 13.13 -47.50 -5.61
N GLN A 440 13.54 -48.65 -5.15
CA GLN A 440 13.11 -49.25 -3.88
C GLN A 440 13.40 -48.35 -2.67
N ILE A 441 14.50 -47.58 -2.70
CA ILE A 441 14.88 -46.61 -1.66
C ILE A 441 13.84 -45.51 -1.51
N ILE A 442 13.33 -44.99 -2.62
CA ILE A 442 12.29 -43.93 -2.62
C ILE A 442 11.01 -44.46 -1.99
N ARG A 443 10.62 -45.66 -2.32
CA ARG A 443 9.43 -46.33 -1.78
C ARG A 443 9.51 -46.59 -0.29
N GLN A 444 10.66 -46.99 0.24
CA GLN A 444 10.84 -47.30 1.67
C GLN A 444 10.69 -46.06 2.57
N SER A 445 11.05 -44.87 2.08
CA SER A 445 10.89 -43.63 2.85
C SER A 445 9.57 -42.89 2.58
N LEU A 446 8.79 -43.31 1.58
CA LEU A 446 7.56 -42.68 1.19
C LEU A 446 6.44 -42.93 2.20
N ILE A 447 5.88 -41.89 2.80
CA ILE A 447 4.72 -41.94 3.71
C ILE A 447 3.43 -41.90 2.91
N ASN A 448 3.32 -40.93 1.98
CA ASN A 448 2.20 -40.85 1.04
C ASN A 448 2.58 -40.14 -0.25
N ARG A 449 1.78 -40.34 -1.26
CA ARG A 449 1.79 -39.55 -2.49
C ARG A 449 0.38 -39.06 -2.79
N TYR A 450 0.28 -37.79 -3.19
CA TYR A 450 -0.98 -37.12 -3.40
C TYR A 450 -1.02 -36.43 -4.76
N LYS A 451 -2.04 -36.72 -5.54
CA LYS A 451 -2.35 -36.04 -6.82
C LYS A 451 -3.69 -35.38 -6.71
N LYS A 452 -3.80 -34.12 -7.13
CA LYS A 452 -5.05 -33.36 -7.09
C LYS A 452 -5.20 -32.49 -8.31
N GLU A 453 -6.33 -32.56 -8.94
CA GLU A 453 -6.78 -31.62 -9.97
C GLU A 453 -7.88 -30.75 -9.39
N ARG A 454 -7.85 -29.44 -9.65
CA ARG A 454 -8.86 -28.50 -9.20
C ARG A 454 -9.26 -27.59 -10.34
N LEU A 455 -10.56 -27.40 -10.54
CA LEU A 455 -11.13 -26.46 -11.47
C LEU A 455 -12.16 -25.59 -10.74
N GLY A 456 -11.89 -24.30 -10.67
CA GLY A 456 -12.79 -23.32 -10.06
C GLY A 456 -13.26 -22.27 -11.08
N LYS A 457 -14.56 -22.16 -11.28
CA LYS A 457 -15.17 -21.18 -12.20
C LYS A 457 -16.19 -20.33 -11.48
N GLY A 458 -16.15 -19.04 -11.70
CA GLY A 458 -17.11 -18.19 -11.02
C GLY A 458 -16.97 -16.71 -11.30
N HIS A 459 -17.75 -15.96 -10.55
CA HIS A 459 -17.70 -14.50 -10.59
C HIS A 459 -17.98 -13.91 -9.22
N GLN A 460 -17.43 -12.73 -8.98
CA GLN A 460 -17.67 -11.92 -7.79
C GLN A 460 -18.08 -10.52 -8.20
N LEU A 461 -19.07 -9.97 -7.51
CA LEU A 461 -19.56 -8.62 -7.66
C LEU A 461 -19.47 -7.93 -6.32
N LYS A 462 -18.74 -6.81 -6.27
CA LYS A 462 -18.64 -5.94 -5.09
C LYS A 462 -19.11 -4.56 -5.44
N GLY A 463 -19.94 -3.98 -4.58
CA GLY A 463 -20.36 -2.59 -4.67
C GLY A 463 -20.23 -1.93 -3.32
N SER A 464 -19.79 -0.67 -3.27
CA SER A 464 -19.84 0.12 -2.05
C SER A 464 -20.17 1.57 -2.35
N LEU A 465 -20.84 2.21 -1.39
CA LEU A 465 -21.08 3.64 -1.36
C LEU A 465 -20.69 4.15 0.02
N SER A 466 -19.74 5.07 0.07
CA SER A 466 -19.43 5.84 1.27
C SER A 466 -19.91 7.27 1.09
N ALA A 467 -20.51 7.82 2.13
CA ALA A 467 -21.04 9.19 2.19
C ALA A 467 -20.51 9.87 3.45
N VAL A 468 -19.94 11.06 3.31
CA VAL A 468 -19.50 11.89 4.43
C VAL A 468 -20.03 13.31 4.21
N SER A 469 -20.76 13.82 5.18
CA SER A 469 -21.25 15.21 5.16
C SER A 469 -20.70 15.97 6.35
N THR A 470 -20.15 17.15 6.11
CA THR A 470 -19.69 18.06 7.18
C THR A 470 -20.62 19.24 7.27
N ILE A 471 -21.13 19.50 8.47
CA ILE A 471 -22.10 20.57 8.76
C ILE A 471 -21.50 21.51 9.80
N LYS A 472 -21.24 22.76 9.42
CA LYS A 472 -20.78 23.82 10.33
C LYS A 472 -21.93 24.31 11.21
N LEU A 473 -21.69 24.46 12.49
CA LEU A 473 -22.69 25.01 13.41
C LEU A 473 -22.67 26.54 13.41
N LYS A 474 -23.85 27.13 13.60
CA LYS A 474 -24.00 28.58 13.63
C LYS A 474 -23.45 29.14 14.95
N GLY A 475 -22.54 30.12 14.86
CA GLY A 475 -22.06 30.84 16.05
C GLY A 475 -20.90 30.18 16.81
N SER A 476 -20.30 29.13 16.25
CA SER A 476 -19.12 28.48 16.79
C SER A 476 -18.24 27.92 15.65
N ASP A 477 -17.01 27.51 15.97
CA ASP A 477 -16.14 26.77 15.06
C ASP A 477 -16.42 25.25 15.12
N ASP A 478 -17.44 24.84 15.84
CA ASP A 478 -17.86 23.46 15.97
C ASP A 478 -18.52 22.95 14.68
N TYR A 479 -18.44 21.66 14.46
CA TYR A 479 -19.09 21.04 13.29
C TYR A 479 -19.47 19.57 13.58
N ILE A 480 -20.40 19.08 12.78
CA ILE A 480 -20.84 17.68 12.82
C ILE A 480 -20.42 16.99 11.53
N ASN A 481 -19.85 15.82 11.63
CA ASN A 481 -19.67 14.91 10.51
C ASN A 481 -20.72 13.80 10.58
N LEU A 482 -21.48 13.63 9.50
CA LEU A 482 -22.36 12.48 9.30
C LEU A 482 -21.66 11.51 8.35
N ILE A 483 -21.60 10.25 8.73
CA ILE A 483 -20.89 9.21 8.00
C ILE A 483 -21.86 8.08 7.70
N GLY A 484 -21.94 7.66 6.44
CA GLY A 484 -22.71 6.51 6.00
C GLY A 484 -21.86 5.63 5.09
N GLN A 485 -21.96 4.33 5.23
CA GLN A 485 -21.35 3.37 4.34
C GLN A 485 -22.28 2.19 4.13
N ILE A 486 -22.41 1.76 2.89
CA ILE A 486 -23.05 0.50 2.53
C ILE A 486 -22.11 -0.26 1.59
N SER A 487 -21.96 -1.56 1.79
CA SER A 487 -21.25 -2.43 0.88
C SER A 487 -21.94 -3.77 0.71
N TYR A 488 -21.84 -4.28 -0.50
CA TYR A 488 -22.40 -5.56 -0.91
C TYR A 488 -21.34 -6.35 -1.66
N ASP A 489 -21.12 -7.61 -1.27
CA ASP A 489 -20.24 -8.55 -1.95
C ASP A 489 -21.02 -9.84 -2.21
N LYS A 490 -21.07 -10.24 -3.49
CA LYS A 490 -21.72 -11.47 -3.94
C LYS A 490 -20.71 -12.28 -4.75
N ARG A 491 -20.43 -13.52 -4.31
CA ARG A 491 -19.56 -14.46 -5.01
C ARG A 491 -20.32 -15.74 -5.34
N LYS A 492 -20.27 -16.15 -6.60
CA LYS A 492 -20.70 -17.46 -7.05
C LYS A 492 -19.49 -18.22 -7.59
N GLU A 493 -19.32 -19.47 -7.16
CA GLU A 493 -18.22 -20.33 -7.59
C GLU A 493 -18.70 -21.77 -7.69
N ASP A 494 -18.41 -22.41 -8.79
CA ASP A 494 -18.50 -23.85 -8.98
C ASP A 494 -17.08 -24.42 -8.93
N LEU A 495 -16.82 -25.34 -8.00
CA LEU A 495 -15.50 -25.88 -7.73
C LEU A 495 -15.51 -27.38 -7.88
N PHE A 496 -14.60 -27.91 -8.69
CA PHE A 496 -14.37 -29.33 -8.88
C PHE A 496 -13.00 -29.69 -8.30
N ASN A 497 -12.95 -30.77 -7.52
CA ASN A 497 -11.73 -31.37 -7.02
C ASN A 497 -11.72 -32.86 -7.38
N LYS A 498 -10.65 -33.30 -8.03
CA LYS A 498 -10.39 -34.70 -8.29
C LYS A 498 -9.05 -35.06 -7.65
N TYR A 499 -9.01 -36.07 -6.81
CA TYR A 499 -7.79 -36.42 -6.11
C TYR A 499 -7.59 -37.92 -5.97
N ALA A 500 -6.33 -38.33 -5.85
CA ALA A 500 -5.91 -39.70 -5.52
C ALA A 500 -4.79 -39.61 -4.46
N ILE A 501 -4.94 -40.41 -3.41
CA ILE A 501 -3.98 -40.51 -2.32
C ILE A 501 -3.57 -41.97 -2.20
N ASN A 502 -2.26 -42.23 -2.21
CA ASN A 502 -1.73 -43.55 -1.88
C ASN A 502 -0.88 -43.44 -0.62
N TYR A 503 -1.14 -44.31 0.37
CA TYR A 503 -0.43 -44.32 1.64
C TYR A 503 0.64 -45.42 1.61
N GLY A 504 1.90 -45.06 1.95
CA GLY A 504 3.02 -46.01 1.94
C GLY A 504 3.29 -46.61 0.56
N ASP A 505 3.87 -47.80 0.55
CA ASP A 505 4.17 -48.58 -0.66
C ASP A 505 3.04 -49.58 -1.01
N GLU A 506 2.03 -49.72 -0.17
CA GLU A 506 0.96 -50.71 -0.38
C GLU A 506 -0.07 -50.17 -1.40
N GLN A 507 -0.20 -50.87 -2.54
CA GLN A 507 -1.19 -50.59 -3.57
C GLN A 507 -2.66 -50.70 -3.07
N GLN A 508 -2.87 -51.32 -1.90
CA GLN A 508 -4.18 -51.55 -1.32
C GLN A 508 -4.79 -50.38 -0.54
N MET A 509 -4.01 -49.37 -0.16
CA MET A 509 -4.51 -48.20 0.55
C MET A 509 -4.57 -46.98 -0.39
N GLN A 510 -5.53 -46.97 -1.27
CA GLN A 510 -5.79 -45.81 -2.14
C GLN A 510 -7.11 -45.15 -1.77
N THR A 511 -7.07 -43.82 -1.58
CA THR A 511 -8.26 -42.99 -1.48
C THR A 511 -8.40 -42.17 -2.75
N TYR A 512 -9.53 -42.30 -3.42
CA TYR A 512 -9.90 -41.53 -4.61
C TYR A 512 -11.14 -40.74 -4.30
N GLY A 513 -11.22 -39.51 -4.85
CA GLY A 513 -12.41 -38.69 -4.78
C GLY A 513 -12.55 -37.79 -5.99
N ASN A 514 -13.77 -37.65 -6.45
CA ASN A 514 -14.17 -36.69 -7.47
C ASN A 514 -15.34 -35.87 -6.91
N GLN A 515 -15.09 -34.63 -6.56
CA GLN A 515 -15.96 -33.73 -5.80
C GLN A 515 -16.42 -32.56 -6.62
N TYR A 516 -17.69 -32.25 -6.57
CA TYR A 516 -18.26 -31.01 -7.08
C TYR A 516 -18.86 -30.21 -5.94
N PHE A 517 -18.31 -29.00 -5.69
CA PHE A 517 -18.84 -28.02 -4.76
C PHE A 517 -19.67 -27.00 -5.54
N LYS A 518 -20.98 -27.07 -5.42
CA LYS A 518 -21.91 -26.09 -5.92
C LYS A 518 -22.08 -25.01 -4.86
N ASN A 519 -21.29 -23.96 -4.97
CA ASN A 519 -21.40 -22.84 -4.07
C ASN A 519 -22.53 -21.92 -4.55
N HIS A 520 -23.64 -21.90 -3.83
CA HIS A 520 -24.67 -20.89 -4.03
C HIS A 520 -24.07 -19.52 -3.76
N PRO A 521 -24.59 -18.42 -4.34
CA PRO A 521 -23.95 -17.13 -4.16
C PRO A 521 -23.77 -16.76 -2.70
N ASP A 522 -22.52 -16.71 -2.25
CA ASP A 522 -22.14 -16.09 -0.99
C ASP A 522 -22.56 -14.63 -1.04
N ARG A 523 -23.23 -14.15 0.01
CA ARG A 523 -23.68 -12.76 0.12
C ARG A 523 -23.12 -12.18 1.41
N ASN A 524 -22.58 -10.97 1.32
CA ASN A 524 -22.10 -10.22 2.47
C ASN A 524 -22.58 -8.78 2.34
N TRP A 525 -23.44 -8.36 3.26
CA TRP A 525 -23.89 -7.00 3.43
C TRP A 525 -23.18 -6.36 4.61
N LEU A 526 -22.75 -5.13 4.45
CA LEU A 526 -22.28 -4.29 5.55
C LEU A 526 -22.91 -2.93 5.37
N TYR A 527 -23.57 -2.41 6.40
CA TYR A 527 -23.94 -1.02 6.48
C TYR A 527 -23.45 -0.41 7.79
N GLN A 528 -23.05 0.83 7.70
CA GLN A 528 -22.57 1.62 8.82
C GLN A 528 -23.16 3.01 8.73
N ILE A 529 -23.61 3.52 9.86
CA ILE A 529 -24.05 4.90 10.02
C ILE A 529 -23.44 5.47 11.29
N GLY A 530 -23.03 6.73 11.27
CA GLY A 530 -22.47 7.36 12.45
C GLY A 530 -22.44 8.87 12.34
N ALA A 531 -22.23 9.50 13.48
CA ALA A 531 -22.06 10.93 13.61
C ALA A 531 -20.89 11.25 14.53
N ALA A 532 -20.13 12.28 14.19
CA ALA A 532 -19.10 12.83 15.05
C ALA A 532 -19.38 14.29 15.33
N TYR A 533 -19.45 14.65 16.61
CA TYR A 533 -19.48 16.04 17.05
C TYR A 533 -18.05 16.47 17.37
N ASN A 534 -17.59 17.54 16.71
CA ASN A 534 -16.25 18.07 16.85
C ASN A 534 -16.34 19.44 17.52
N PHE A 535 -15.71 19.51 18.67
CA PHE A 535 -15.76 20.62 19.61
C PHE A 535 -14.41 21.28 19.73
N ARG A 536 -14.31 22.54 19.34
CA ARG A 536 -13.07 23.30 19.45
C ARG A 536 -12.97 23.99 20.81
N LEU A 537 -12.16 23.40 21.71
CA LEU A 537 -11.96 23.93 23.06
C LEU A 537 -11.10 25.19 23.07
N SER A 538 -10.04 25.21 22.22
CA SER A 538 -9.16 26.35 22.01
C SER A 538 -8.57 26.31 20.60
N GLN A 539 -7.73 27.25 20.20
CA GLN A 539 -6.99 27.17 18.93
C GLN A 539 -6.10 25.92 18.84
N ALA A 540 -5.58 25.47 19.97
CA ALA A 540 -4.66 24.36 20.05
C ALA A 540 -5.35 23.00 20.31
N VAL A 541 -6.60 22.98 20.82
CA VAL A 541 -7.25 21.75 21.31
C VAL A 541 -8.60 21.55 20.67
N GLU A 542 -8.76 20.42 20.00
CA GLU A 542 -10.04 19.92 19.48
C GLU A 542 -10.40 18.60 20.17
N LEU A 543 -11.62 18.50 20.66
CA LEU A 543 -12.24 17.29 21.18
C LEU A 543 -13.24 16.77 20.15
N SER A 544 -13.34 15.47 19.99
CA SER A 544 -14.33 14.85 19.12
C SER A 544 -14.96 13.65 19.80
N MET A 545 -16.27 13.50 19.64
CA MET A 545 -17.01 12.32 20.06
C MET A 545 -17.69 11.71 18.84
N TYR A 546 -17.28 10.52 18.46
CA TYR A 546 -17.91 9.76 17.41
C TYR A 546 -18.77 8.66 18.01
N TYR A 547 -20.00 8.53 17.51
CA TYR A 547 -20.85 7.37 17.70
C TYR A 547 -21.23 6.79 16.35
N GLY A 548 -21.11 5.47 16.21
CA GLY A 548 -21.49 4.75 14.99
C GLY A 548 -22.08 3.40 15.29
N TYR A 549 -23.00 2.97 14.44
CA TYR A 549 -23.53 1.61 14.40
C TYR A 549 -23.15 0.94 13.09
N SER A 550 -22.72 -0.29 13.16
CA SER A 550 -22.46 -1.14 11.99
C SER A 550 -23.15 -2.48 12.11
N HIS A 551 -23.72 -2.94 11.01
CA HIS A 551 -24.31 -4.27 10.88
C HIS A 551 -23.72 -4.99 9.68
N ARG A 552 -23.35 -6.25 9.89
CA ARG A 552 -22.89 -7.17 8.85
C ARG A 552 -23.76 -8.41 8.83
N ASP A 553 -24.21 -8.82 7.63
CA ASP A 553 -24.88 -10.11 7.40
C ASP A 553 -24.16 -10.84 6.27
N LYS A 554 -23.65 -12.03 6.59
CA LYS A 554 -22.91 -12.86 5.64
C LYS A 554 -23.53 -14.25 5.58
N LYS A 555 -24.01 -14.64 4.38
CA LYS A 555 -24.58 -15.96 4.11
C LYS A 555 -23.71 -16.75 3.16
N ARG A 556 -23.49 -18.03 3.52
CA ARG A 556 -22.79 -19.00 2.70
C ARG A 556 -23.61 -20.28 2.63
N HIS A 557 -23.63 -20.89 1.45
CA HIS A 557 -24.27 -22.18 1.24
C HIS A 557 -23.44 -22.95 0.22
N SER A 558 -22.89 -24.07 0.64
CA SER A 558 -22.11 -24.99 -0.19
C SER A 558 -22.74 -26.36 -0.17
N SER A 559 -23.04 -26.91 -1.34
CA SER A 559 -23.47 -28.30 -1.52
C SER A 559 -22.35 -29.09 -2.15
N LEU A 560 -21.95 -30.20 -1.50
CA LEU A 560 -20.97 -31.12 -2.00
C LEU A 560 -21.66 -32.32 -2.67
N TYR A 561 -21.17 -32.70 -3.83
CA TYR A 561 -21.58 -33.86 -4.60
C TYR A 561 -20.35 -34.75 -4.85
N LEU A 562 -20.50 -36.06 -4.59
CA LEU A 562 -19.45 -37.07 -4.76
C LEU A 562 -19.61 -37.74 -6.12
N LEU A 563 -18.96 -37.13 -7.13
CA LEU A 563 -19.10 -37.60 -8.53
C LEU A 563 -18.42 -38.95 -8.79
N ASP A 564 -17.53 -39.41 -7.87
CA ASP A 564 -16.94 -40.73 -7.88
C ASP A 564 -17.96 -41.86 -7.60
N GLN A 565 -19.18 -41.55 -7.18
CA GLN A 565 -20.30 -42.46 -7.04
C GLN A 565 -21.10 -42.67 -8.33
N LEU A 566 -20.73 -41.96 -9.41
CA LEU A 566 -21.31 -42.13 -10.75
C LEU A 566 -20.49 -43.13 -11.55
N ASP A 567 -21.08 -43.68 -12.63
CA ASP A 567 -20.42 -44.63 -13.50
C ASP A 567 -19.09 -44.11 -14.07
N GLU A 568 -18.03 -44.94 -14.08
CA GLU A 568 -16.66 -44.54 -14.40
C GLU A 568 -16.45 -43.82 -15.72
N GLU A 569 -17.19 -44.18 -16.74
CA GLU A 569 -17.05 -43.59 -18.10
C GLU A 569 -17.33 -42.10 -18.17
N ASN A 570 -18.13 -41.58 -17.27
CA ASN A 570 -18.57 -40.18 -17.25
C ASN A 570 -17.78 -39.28 -16.28
N SER A 571 -16.96 -39.86 -15.41
CA SER A 571 -16.24 -39.12 -14.35
C SER A 571 -14.78 -38.73 -14.69
N SER A 572 -14.32 -39.10 -15.92
CA SER A 572 -12.89 -38.99 -16.28
C SER A 572 -12.36 -37.57 -16.44
N THR A 573 -13.20 -36.63 -16.89
CA THR A 573 -12.78 -35.25 -17.17
C THR A 573 -13.23 -34.29 -16.06
N ILE A 574 -12.27 -33.58 -15.45
CA ILE A 574 -12.61 -32.59 -14.42
C ILE A 574 -13.53 -31.48 -14.98
N GLY A 575 -14.57 -31.14 -14.25
CA GLY A 575 -15.55 -30.13 -14.63
C GLY A 575 -16.71 -30.66 -15.49
N TRP A 576 -16.71 -31.94 -15.81
CA TRP A 576 -17.86 -32.57 -16.41
C TRP A 576 -18.98 -32.79 -15.36
N LEU A 577 -20.22 -32.57 -15.73
CA LEU A 577 -21.41 -32.82 -14.91
C LEU A 577 -22.45 -33.56 -15.74
N PRO A 578 -23.05 -34.63 -15.22
CA PRO A 578 -24.20 -35.27 -15.82
C PRO A 578 -25.47 -34.42 -15.68
N SER A 579 -26.63 -35.00 -15.97
CA SER A 579 -27.90 -34.33 -15.70
C SER A 579 -28.08 -33.99 -14.23
N VAL A 580 -28.86 -32.93 -13.96
CA VAL A 580 -29.10 -32.47 -12.56
C VAL A 580 -29.66 -33.61 -11.70
N ALA A 581 -30.55 -34.45 -12.27
CA ALA A 581 -31.13 -35.57 -11.52
C ALA A 581 -30.09 -36.63 -11.12
N GLU A 582 -29.06 -36.85 -11.92
CA GLU A 582 -28.00 -37.82 -11.66
C GLU A 582 -27.06 -37.30 -10.56
N TYR A 583 -26.47 -36.09 -10.69
CA TYR A 583 -25.52 -35.65 -9.66
C TYR A 583 -26.20 -35.27 -8.34
N GLU A 584 -27.47 -34.86 -8.32
CA GLU A 584 -28.20 -34.61 -7.06
C GLU A 584 -28.32 -35.89 -6.17
N ARG A 585 -28.25 -37.09 -6.77
CA ARG A 585 -28.26 -38.37 -6.03
C ARG A 585 -26.97 -38.58 -5.25
N THR A 586 -25.86 -37.99 -5.70
CA THR A 586 -24.52 -38.11 -5.05
C THR A 586 -24.28 -37.03 -4.02
N LYS A 587 -25.30 -36.30 -3.59
CA LYS A 587 -25.17 -35.22 -2.62
C LYS A 587 -24.69 -35.72 -1.26
N ASP A 588 -23.51 -35.29 -0.87
CA ASP A 588 -22.97 -35.50 0.48
C ASP A 588 -23.57 -34.49 1.45
N ARG A 589 -24.60 -34.96 2.18
CA ARG A 589 -25.27 -34.11 3.18
C ARG A 589 -24.36 -33.79 4.35
N SER A 590 -23.48 -34.72 4.73
CA SER A 590 -22.57 -34.56 5.88
C SER A 590 -21.52 -33.47 5.68
N ASN A 591 -21.17 -33.21 4.43
CA ASN A 591 -20.19 -32.20 4.05
C ASN A 591 -20.78 -30.96 3.32
N SER A 592 -22.09 -30.97 3.11
CA SER A 592 -22.84 -29.78 2.65
C SER A 592 -23.18 -28.88 3.84
N TYR A 593 -23.07 -27.57 3.71
CA TYR A 593 -23.33 -26.67 4.82
C TYR A 593 -24.03 -25.37 4.42
N VAL A 594 -24.74 -24.82 5.36
CA VAL A 594 -25.30 -23.44 5.31
C VAL A 594 -24.79 -22.69 6.53
N SER A 595 -24.33 -21.48 6.35
CA SER A 595 -23.95 -20.60 7.44
C SER A 595 -24.50 -19.21 7.26
N GLN A 596 -24.96 -18.61 8.36
CA GLN A 596 -25.31 -17.21 8.43
C GLN A 596 -24.59 -16.57 9.61
N TYR A 597 -23.74 -15.60 9.31
CA TYR A 597 -23.02 -14.82 10.29
C TYR A 597 -23.59 -13.40 10.32
N THR A 598 -23.95 -12.93 11.51
CA THR A 598 -24.33 -11.55 11.74
C THR A 598 -23.43 -10.92 12.79
N GLU A 599 -23.11 -9.64 12.61
CA GLU A 599 -22.33 -8.85 13.56
C GLU A 599 -22.94 -7.46 13.70
N ASP A 600 -23.27 -7.10 14.94
CA ASP A 600 -23.75 -5.79 15.33
C ASP A 600 -22.69 -5.14 16.21
N ALA A 601 -22.21 -3.95 15.85
CA ALA A 601 -21.21 -3.24 16.62
C ALA A 601 -21.58 -1.76 16.80
N HIS A 602 -21.43 -1.27 18.04
CA HIS A 602 -21.61 0.11 18.42
C HIS A 602 -20.24 0.72 18.71
N SER A 603 -19.83 1.71 17.95
CA SER A 603 -18.53 2.37 18.09
C SER A 603 -18.69 3.69 18.84
N ILE A 604 -18.10 3.81 20.01
CA ILE A 604 -18.01 5.04 20.80
C ILE A 604 -16.53 5.43 20.83
N ILE A 605 -16.20 6.55 20.17
CA ILE A 605 -14.79 6.94 19.99
C ILE A 605 -14.59 8.40 20.40
N PRO A 606 -14.33 8.68 21.68
CA PRO A 606 -13.75 9.96 22.10
C PRO A 606 -12.36 10.13 21.51
N SER A 607 -12.05 11.33 21.06
CA SER A 607 -10.72 11.69 20.56
C SER A 607 -10.35 13.11 20.95
N ILE A 608 -9.04 13.32 21.08
CA ILE A 608 -8.45 14.61 21.37
C ILE A 608 -7.32 14.84 20.38
N THR A 609 -7.28 16.04 19.84
CA THR A 609 -6.19 16.55 18.99
C THR A 609 -5.65 17.82 19.62
N TRP A 610 -4.34 17.90 19.75
CA TRP A 610 -3.62 19.05 20.25
C TRP A 610 -2.50 19.43 19.30
N ASP A 611 -2.54 20.68 18.79
CA ASP A 611 -1.54 21.25 17.88
C ASP A 611 -1.07 22.59 18.47
N LYS A 612 0.24 22.74 18.62
CA LYS A 612 0.84 23.97 19.18
C LYS A 612 2.07 24.38 18.40
N ASP A 613 1.99 25.55 17.77
CA ASP A 613 3.14 26.23 17.19
C ASP A 613 3.93 26.94 18.29
N THR A 614 5.24 26.79 18.28
CA THR A 614 6.20 27.46 19.15
C THR A 614 7.24 28.20 18.30
N GLU A 615 8.05 29.04 18.92
CA GLU A 615 9.16 29.74 18.22
C GLU A 615 10.16 28.77 17.59
N HIS A 616 10.33 27.58 18.17
CA HIS A 616 11.30 26.56 17.73
C HIS A 616 10.71 25.49 16.82
N GLY A 617 9.39 25.32 16.80
CA GLY A 617 8.75 24.29 15.98
C GLY A 617 7.29 24.02 16.35
N ASN A 618 6.72 23.03 15.71
CA ASN A 618 5.34 22.59 15.88
C ASN A 618 5.26 21.27 16.65
N TRP A 619 4.46 21.23 17.69
CA TRP A 619 4.05 20.04 18.41
C TRP A 619 2.64 19.63 17.98
N SER A 620 2.43 18.33 17.75
CA SER A 620 1.11 17.77 17.47
C SER A 620 0.92 16.46 18.23
N ALA A 621 -0.18 16.36 18.96
CA ALA A 621 -0.59 15.14 19.64
C ALA A 621 -2.02 14.79 19.28
N GLN A 622 -2.30 13.50 19.07
CA GLN A 622 -3.65 12.99 18.81
C GLN A 622 -3.83 11.65 19.52
N ALA A 623 -4.95 11.46 20.19
CA ALA A 623 -5.32 10.20 20.79
C ALA A 623 -6.79 9.88 20.50
N LYS A 624 -7.07 8.61 20.18
CA LYS A 624 -8.41 8.08 19.96
C LYS A 624 -8.58 6.83 20.82
N LEU A 625 -9.67 6.76 21.60
CA LEU A 625 -10.04 5.57 22.36
C LEU A 625 -11.33 5.01 21.76
N GLY A 626 -11.33 3.77 21.34
CA GLY A 626 -12.52 3.09 20.85
C GLY A 626 -13.08 2.14 21.90
N ILE A 627 -14.35 2.30 22.22
CA ILE A 627 -15.14 1.38 23.05
C ILE A 627 -16.21 0.82 22.12
N ILE A 628 -16.11 -0.50 21.80
CA ILE A 628 -16.92 -1.09 20.74
C ILE A 628 -17.65 -2.34 21.28
N PRO A 629 -18.81 -2.19 21.91
CA PRO A 629 -19.71 -3.31 22.18
C PRO A 629 -20.07 -4.00 20.87
N THR A 630 -19.80 -5.30 20.80
CA THR A 630 -19.98 -6.10 19.58
C THR A 630 -20.70 -7.38 19.91
N ARG A 631 -21.76 -7.67 19.14
CA ARG A 631 -22.48 -8.94 19.16
C ARG A 631 -22.25 -9.68 17.87
N GLN A 632 -21.68 -10.87 17.96
CA GLN A 632 -21.50 -11.79 16.84
C GLN A 632 -22.48 -12.96 17.00
N LYS A 633 -23.11 -13.38 15.93
CA LYS A 633 -23.95 -14.58 15.88
C LYS A 633 -23.62 -15.37 14.63
N LEU A 634 -23.36 -16.66 14.78
CA LEU A 634 -23.23 -17.62 13.70
C LEU A 634 -24.28 -18.70 13.85
N ALA A 635 -25.18 -18.82 12.88
CA ALA A 635 -26.00 -20.00 12.68
C ALA A 635 -25.31 -20.89 11.64
N TYR A 636 -25.04 -22.13 11.98
CA TYR A 636 -24.29 -23.08 11.14
C TYR A 636 -24.96 -24.43 11.12
N GLN A 637 -25.30 -24.92 9.95
CA GLN A 637 -25.92 -26.21 9.72
C GLN A 637 -25.04 -27.02 8.76
N ARG A 638 -24.69 -28.25 9.16
CA ARG A 638 -23.94 -29.19 8.36
C ARG A 638 -24.35 -30.64 8.72
N GLY A 639 -24.86 -31.37 7.76
CA GLY A 639 -25.45 -32.69 8.03
C GLY A 639 -26.60 -32.57 9.02
N GLU A 640 -26.51 -33.37 10.10
CA GLU A 640 -27.47 -33.33 11.22
C GLU A 640 -27.10 -32.30 12.29
N ALA A 641 -25.91 -31.73 12.22
CA ALA A 641 -25.48 -30.72 13.18
C ALA A 641 -26.09 -29.35 12.86
N ASP A 642 -26.86 -28.82 13.81
CA ASP A 642 -27.38 -27.44 13.79
C ASP A 642 -26.87 -26.70 15.03
N THR A 643 -26.01 -25.72 14.81
CA THR A 643 -25.30 -25.02 15.89
C THR A 643 -25.47 -23.52 15.75
N THR A 644 -25.81 -22.88 16.87
CA THR A 644 -25.81 -21.41 16.94
C THR A 644 -24.80 -20.97 18.00
N ILE A 645 -23.83 -20.14 17.56
CA ILE A 645 -22.86 -19.51 18.47
C ILE A 645 -23.21 -18.02 18.58
N VAL A 646 -23.38 -17.54 19.80
CA VAL A 646 -23.58 -16.12 20.10
C VAL A 646 -22.44 -15.65 20.99
N ARG A 647 -21.81 -14.55 20.63
CA ARG A 647 -20.71 -13.96 21.38
C ARG A 647 -20.93 -12.47 21.55
N ASN A 648 -21.00 -12.03 22.79
CA ASN A 648 -21.05 -10.63 23.16
C ASN A 648 -19.70 -10.21 23.75
N THR A 649 -19.11 -9.14 23.26
CA THR A 649 -17.82 -8.66 23.73
C THR A 649 -17.76 -7.14 23.64
N VAL A 650 -16.98 -6.52 24.51
CA VAL A 650 -16.64 -5.10 24.39
C VAL A 650 -15.20 -5.02 23.97
N LEU A 651 -14.96 -4.51 22.76
CA LEU A 651 -13.60 -4.30 22.25
C LEU A 651 -13.11 -2.93 22.70
N LEU A 652 -11.96 -2.92 23.36
CA LEU A 652 -11.22 -1.70 23.67
C LEU A 652 -10.09 -1.55 22.65
N THR A 653 -10.01 -0.40 22.01
CA THR A 653 -8.98 -0.15 20.99
C THR A 653 -8.41 1.26 21.14
N LEU A 654 -7.13 1.39 20.81
CA LEU A 654 -6.48 2.68 20.55
C LEU A 654 -6.11 2.70 19.06
N PRO A 655 -7.05 3.03 18.18
CA PRO A 655 -6.84 2.89 16.75
C PRO A 655 -5.74 3.80 16.24
N PHE A 656 -5.50 4.91 16.95
CA PHE A 656 -4.46 5.87 16.58
C PHE A 656 -4.11 6.76 17.76
N THR A 657 -2.85 6.72 18.18
CA THR A 657 -2.25 7.68 19.14
C THR A 657 -0.92 8.14 18.57
N ARG A 658 -0.76 9.44 18.44
CA ARG A 658 0.43 10.05 17.83
C ARG A 658 0.91 11.21 18.68
N LEU A 659 2.22 11.30 18.85
CA LEU A 659 2.93 12.49 19.29
C LEU A 659 3.99 12.82 18.25
N SER A 660 4.04 14.05 17.78
CA SER A 660 5.06 14.50 16.82
C SER A 660 5.58 15.90 17.15
N TYR A 661 6.83 16.10 16.81
CA TYR A 661 7.48 17.41 16.85
C TYR A 661 8.26 17.63 15.57
N TRP A 662 8.13 18.81 15.00
CA TRP A 662 8.90 19.26 13.86
C TRP A 662 9.49 20.65 14.15
N VAL A 663 10.79 20.84 13.89
CA VAL A 663 11.39 22.17 13.96
C VAL A 663 10.72 23.10 12.94
N LYS A 664 10.80 24.41 13.14
CA LYS A 664 10.08 25.44 12.37
C LYS A 664 10.33 25.36 10.85
N ASP A 665 11.55 25.03 10.44
CA ASP A 665 11.93 24.81 9.02
C ASP A 665 11.67 23.39 8.51
N HIS A 666 11.01 22.53 9.29
CA HIS A 666 10.69 21.15 8.98
C HIS A 666 11.89 20.27 8.57
N THR A 667 13.12 20.73 8.80
CA THR A 667 14.34 19.96 8.46
C THR A 667 14.60 18.79 9.40
N LYS A 668 14.04 18.82 10.61
CA LYS A 668 14.17 17.75 11.61
C LYS A 668 12.85 17.55 12.32
N GLY A 669 12.56 16.31 12.65
CA GLY A 669 11.38 15.99 13.46
C GLY A 669 11.33 14.53 13.85
N PHE A 670 10.48 14.25 14.82
CA PHE A 670 10.15 12.89 15.23
C PHE A 670 8.65 12.68 15.34
N GLN A 671 8.25 11.43 15.24
CA GLN A 671 6.88 10.99 15.38
C GLN A 671 6.85 9.68 16.16
N LEU A 672 6.14 9.65 17.28
CA LEU A 672 5.83 8.47 18.06
C LEU A 672 4.39 8.05 17.78
N LEU A 673 4.20 6.81 17.35
CA LEU A 673 2.90 6.21 17.05
C LEU A 673 2.66 5.04 17.99
N PHE A 674 1.47 4.96 18.55
CA PHE A 674 1.01 3.81 19.33
C PHE A 674 -0.37 3.37 18.83
N LYS A 675 -0.56 2.06 18.67
CA LYS A 675 -1.83 1.43 18.34
C LYS A 675 -2.08 0.24 19.25
N ALA A 676 -3.33 0.02 19.61
CA ALA A 676 -3.80 -1.20 20.23
C ALA A 676 -5.05 -1.66 19.45
N THR A 677 -4.94 -2.78 18.73
CA THR A 677 -5.96 -3.23 17.79
C THR A 677 -6.42 -4.64 18.17
N PRO A 678 -7.71 -4.82 18.54
CA PRO A 678 -8.28 -6.13 18.77
C PRO A 678 -8.62 -6.83 17.44
N LYS A 679 -8.51 -8.16 17.45
CA LYS A 679 -8.96 -9.03 16.36
C LYS A 679 -9.87 -10.11 16.94
N LEU A 680 -11.08 -10.20 16.44
CA LEU A 680 -12.05 -11.23 16.81
C LEU A 680 -11.69 -12.55 16.12
N PRO A 681 -11.88 -13.72 16.79
CA PRO A 681 -11.77 -15.00 16.11
C PRO A 681 -12.91 -15.19 15.12
N ASP A 682 -12.66 -15.92 14.03
CA ASP A 682 -13.71 -16.37 13.12
C ASP A 682 -14.56 -17.43 13.86
N LEU A 683 -15.89 -17.20 13.98
CA LEU A 683 -16.78 -18.10 14.66
C LEU A 683 -16.86 -19.49 13.99
N LEU A 684 -16.51 -19.61 12.70
CA LEU A 684 -16.39 -20.91 12.03
C LEU A 684 -15.31 -21.79 12.68
N ASN A 685 -14.22 -21.21 13.18
CA ASN A 685 -13.18 -21.93 13.90
C ASN A 685 -13.62 -22.32 15.34
N MET A 686 -14.77 -21.82 15.79
CA MET A 686 -15.33 -22.14 17.10
C MET A 686 -16.43 -23.24 17.06
N VAL A 687 -16.90 -23.57 15.86
CA VAL A 687 -17.91 -24.64 15.67
C VAL A 687 -17.24 -25.98 15.95
N ASN A 688 -17.78 -26.72 16.92
CA ASN A 688 -17.24 -28.05 17.30
C ASN A 688 -17.66 -29.12 16.29
N ILE A 689 -17.14 -29.02 15.07
CA ILE A 689 -17.37 -29.96 13.96
C ILE A 689 -16.03 -30.28 13.30
N GLN A 690 -15.89 -31.54 12.90
CA GLN A 690 -14.75 -32.00 12.10
C GLN A 690 -15.06 -31.83 10.62
N ASP A 691 -14.26 -31.01 9.93
CA ASP A 691 -14.32 -30.82 8.49
C ASP A 691 -13.25 -31.70 7.81
N ALA A 692 -13.67 -32.81 7.21
CA ALA A 692 -12.84 -33.75 6.49
C ALA A 692 -13.08 -33.74 4.97
N THR A 693 -13.57 -32.65 4.40
CA THR A 693 -13.74 -32.49 2.94
C THR A 693 -12.43 -32.60 2.16
N ASP A 694 -11.31 -32.26 2.78
CA ASP A 694 -9.96 -32.59 2.34
C ASP A 694 -9.41 -33.65 3.31
N PRO A 695 -9.31 -34.93 2.91
CA PRO A 695 -8.92 -36.02 3.81
C PRO A 695 -7.48 -35.90 4.34
N MET A 696 -6.60 -35.16 3.63
CA MET A 696 -5.24 -34.91 4.10
C MET A 696 -5.15 -33.73 5.09
N ASN A 697 -6.18 -32.88 5.15
CA ASN A 697 -6.18 -31.65 5.94
C ASN A 697 -7.51 -31.47 6.67
N VAL A 698 -7.70 -32.23 7.72
CA VAL A 698 -8.92 -32.20 8.55
C VAL A 698 -8.91 -30.99 9.47
N LYS A 699 -10.03 -30.27 9.58
CA LYS A 699 -10.15 -29.10 10.45
C LYS A 699 -11.10 -29.39 11.60
N GLU A 700 -10.72 -28.92 12.80
CA GLU A 700 -11.50 -29.04 14.04
C GLU A 700 -11.74 -27.65 14.64
N GLY A 701 -12.90 -27.47 15.28
CA GLY A 701 -13.25 -26.22 15.94
C GLY A 701 -12.75 -26.15 17.38
N ASN A 702 -12.66 -24.91 17.90
CA ASN A 702 -12.33 -24.60 19.28
C ASN A 702 -13.23 -23.47 19.80
N ASN A 703 -14.21 -23.81 20.66
CA ASN A 703 -15.13 -22.82 21.23
C ASN A 703 -14.50 -21.92 22.30
N GLY A 704 -13.30 -22.26 22.80
CA GLY A 704 -12.54 -21.51 23.81
C GLY A 704 -11.73 -20.31 23.26
N LEU A 705 -11.82 -19.99 21.97
CA LEU A 705 -11.01 -18.93 21.37
C LEU A 705 -11.28 -17.55 21.97
N LYS A 706 -10.18 -16.84 22.29
CA LYS A 706 -10.16 -15.49 22.84
C LYS A 706 -9.84 -14.47 21.75
N ASN A 707 -10.17 -13.20 21.99
CA ASN A 707 -9.74 -12.12 21.12
C ASN A 707 -8.21 -11.97 21.16
N GLU A 708 -7.59 -11.81 20.00
CA GLU A 708 -6.23 -11.34 19.88
C GLU A 708 -6.17 -9.84 20.11
N MET A 709 -5.09 -9.34 20.72
CA MET A 709 -4.78 -7.94 20.86
C MET A 709 -3.37 -7.65 20.35
N ALA A 710 -3.25 -6.82 19.33
CA ALA A 710 -1.97 -6.36 18.80
C ALA A 710 -1.64 -4.97 19.35
N TYR A 711 -0.43 -4.81 19.87
CA TYR A 711 0.13 -3.54 20.36
C TYR A 711 1.32 -3.17 19.48
N ASP A 712 1.22 -2.03 18.81
CA ASP A 712 2.24 -1.52 17.90
C ASP A 712 2.78 -0.19 18.41
N VAL A 713 4.10 -0.09 18.55
CA VAL A 713 4.82 1.14 18.88
C VAL A 713 5.80 1.43 17.76
N ASN A 714 5.76 2.64 17.20
CA ASN A 714 6.70 3.07 16.16
C ASN A 714 7.23 4.46 16.48
N LEU A 715 8.56 4.62 16.50
CA LEU A 715 9.26 5.90 16.56
C LEU A 715 9.92 6.14 15.21
N ILE A 716 9.66 7.32 14.64
CA ILE A 716 10.23 7.75 13.37
C ILE A 716 10.96 9.07 13.61
N PHE A 717 12.22 9.14 13.24
CA PHE A 717 13.02 10.34 13.25
C PHE A 717 13.52 10.65 11.85
N ASN A 718 13.31 11.87 11.37
CA ASN A 718 13.77 12.34 10.06
C ASN A 718 14.66 13.58 10.25
N SER A 719 15.72 13.67 9.45
CA SER A 719 16.58 14.86 9.43
C SER A 719 17.13 15.08 8.02
N ILE A 720 17.06 16.32 7.57
CA ILE A 720 17.57 16.76 6.27
C ILE A 720 18.51 17.94 6.47
N ASN A 721 19.64 17.94 5.79
CA ASN A 721 20.53 19.07 5.69
C ASN A 721 20.60 19.56 4.24
N ILE A 722 19.98 20.68 3.96
CA ILE A 722 19.83 21.23 2.61
C ILE A 722 21.20 21.63 2.03
N ALA A 723 22.04 22.29 2.80
CA ALA A 723 23.35 22.74 2.35
C ALA A 723 24.26 21.58 1.93
N LYS A 724 24.24 20.50 2.73
CA LYS A 724 24.98 19.26 2.46
C LYS A 724 24.23 18.29 1.56
N GLN A 725 22.98 18.55 1.20
CA GLN A 725 22.05 17.62 0.50
C GLN A 725 22.05 16.22 1.15
N ARG A 726 22.07 16.17 2.49
CA ARG A 726 22.04 14.96 3.29
C ARG A 726 20.64 14.68 3.79
N SER A 727 20.16 13.47 3.59
CA SER A 727 18.92 12.98 4.19
C SER A 727 19.19 11.76 5.08
N GLN A 728 18.48 11.66 6.20
CA GLN A 728 18.54 10.52 7.10
C GLN A 728 17.19 10.27 7.75
N SER A 729 16.87 8.99 7.94
CA SER A 729 15.66 8.55 8.61
C SER A 729 15.97 7.34 9.47
N LEU A 730 15.56 7.39 10.74
CA LEU A 730 15.65 6.28 11.70
C LEU A 730 14.24 5.87 12.09
N ARG A 731 13.95 4.58 12.05
CA ARG A 731 12.68 4.01 12.50
C ARG A 731 12.94 2.90 13.49
N LEU A 732 12.24 2.95 14.61
CA LEU A 732 12.20 1.89 15.61
C LEU A 732 10.77 1.39 15.68
N GLY A 733 10.59 0.09 15.66
CA GLY A 733 9.27 -0.51 15.78
C GLY A 733 9.26 -1.68 16.73
N TYR A 734 8.17 -1.81 17.48
CA TYR A 734 7.92 -2.95 18.36
C TYR A 734 6.45 -3.35 18.23
N THR A 735 6.21 -4.64 18.01
CA THR A 735 4.86 -5.22 17.98
C THR A 735 4.80 -6.37 18.96
N TYR A 736 3.77 -6.40 19.81
CA TYR A 736 3.45 -7.51 20.69
C TYR A 736 2.01 -7.96 20.44
N ARG A 737 1.79 -9.28 20.40
CA ARG A 737 0.47 -9.90 20.22
C ARG A 737 0.10 -10.71 21.44
N ALA A 738 -0.92 -10.27 22.16
CA ALA A 738 -1.53 -11.04 23.25
C ALA A 738 -2.63 -11.93 22.67
N ASN A 739 -2.72 -13.18 23.15
CA ASN A 739 -3.66 -14.20 22.67
C ASN A 739 -3.66 -14.34 21.13
N ALA A 740 -2.47 -14.32 20.50
CA ALA A 740 -2.37 -14.48 19.06
C ALA A 740 -3.06 -15.77 18.61
N LEU A 741 -3.82 -15.70 17.53
CA LEU A 741 -4.48 -16.87 16.96
C LEU A 741 -3.44 -17.70 16.18
N ALA A 742 -3.16 -18.90 16.65
CA ALA A 742 -2.31 -19.90 16.01
C ALA A 742 -3.17 -21.03 15.44
N MET A 743 -2.81 -21.50 14.25
CA MET A 743 -3.40 -22.71 13.66
C MET A 743 -2.47 -23.88 13.94
N GLY A 744 -2.63 -24.50 15.08
CA GLY A 744 -1.90 -25.72 15.42
C GLY A 744 -2.37 -26.91 14.60
N TYR A 745 -1.49 -27.87 14.36
CA TYR A 745 -1.87 -29.13 13.75
C TYR A 745 -1.24 -30.32 14.47
N SER A 746 -1.94 -31.43 14.47
CA SER A 746 -1.38 -32.75 14.76
C SER A 746 -1.13 -33.50 13.45
N TYR A 747 -0.08 -34.28 13.43
CA TYR A 747 0.37 -35.02 12.27
C TYR A 747 0.35 -36.49 12.54
N ASP A 748 -0.30 -37.28 11.69
CA ASP A 748 -0.28 -38.74 11.72
C ASP A 748 0.91 -39.22 10.88
N ALA A 749 1.90 -39.82 11.54
CA ALA A 749 3.13 -40.24 10.90
C ALA A 749 2.95 -41.40 9.90
N ASN A 750 1.87 -42.17 10.03
CA ASN A 750 1.61 -43.35 9.17
C ASN A 750 0.90 -42.95 7.87
N THR A 751 0.04 -41.96 7.94
CA THR A 751 -0.81 -41.55 6.81
C THR A 751 -0.43 -40.16 6.25
N GLY A 752 0.30 -39.34 7.00
CA GLY A 752 0.60 -37.96 6.65
C GLY A 752 -0.56 -37.02 6.81
N VAL A 753 -1.68 -37.44 7.36
CA VAL A 753 -2.88 -36.61 7.60
C VAL A 753 -2.60 -35.55 8.66
N ARG A 754 -2.99 -34.32 8.38
CA ARG A 754 -2.91 -33.21 9.32
C ARG A 754 -4.29 -32.86 9.86
N ARG A 755 -4.40 -32.70 11.18
CA ARG A 755 -5.59 -32.23 11.87
C ARG A 755 -5.32 -30.83 12.40
N TYR A 756 -5.98 -29.84 11.86
CA TYR A 756 -5.79 -28.43 12.20
C TYR A 756 -6.81 -27.98 13.24
N ARG A 757 -6.35 -27.25 14.23
CA ARG A 757 -7.19 -26.61 15.23
C ARG A 757 -6.66 -25.22 15.58
N ALA A 758 -7.52 -24.22 15.57
CA ALA A 758 -7.18 -22.88 16.01
C ALA A 758 -7.10 -22.82 17.54
N ASP A 759 -6.08 -22.13 18.08
CA ASP A 759 -5.94 -21.87 19.52
C ASP A 759 -5.24 -20.52 19.75
N ASN A 760 -5.23 -20.05 21.00
CA ASN A 760 -4.57 -18.81 21.37
C ASN A 760 -3.20 -19.08 22.00
N VAL A 761 -2.18 -18.37 21.54
CA VAL A 761 -0.82 -18.41 22.07
C VAL A 761 -0.34 -17.02 22.48
N ASN A 762 0.55 -16.97 23.46
CA ASN A 762 1.22 -15.76 23.90
C ASN A 762 2.74 -15.88 23.69
N GLY A 763 3.39 -14.74 23.53
CA GLY A 763 4.84 -14.65 23.34
C GLY A 763 5.26 -14.28 21.93
N ASN A 764 4.32 -14.01 21.04
CA ASN A 764 4.60 -13.44 19.72
C ASN A 764 4.94 -11.96 19.82
N TRP A 765 6.15 -11.59 19.43
CA TRP A 765 6.60 -10.20 19.35
C TRP A 765 7.73 -10.05 18.35
N ASN A 766 7.87 -8.84 17.82
CA ASN A 766 9.02 -8.45 17.01
C ASN A 766 9.44 -7.01 17.32
N ALA A 767 10.73 -6.76 17.21
CA ALA A 767 11.33 -5.45 17.30
C ALA A 767 12.24 -5.22 16.11
N TYR A 768 12.21 -4.01 15.53
CA TYR A 768 13.09 -3.67 14.42
C TYR A 768 13.65 -2.27 14.52
N VAL A 769 14.84 -2.12 13.92
CA VAL A 769 15.51 -0.84 13.67
C VAL A 769 15.71 -0.74 12.16
N ALA A 770 15.29 0.37 11.54
CA ALA A 770 15.59 0.64 10.15
C ALA A 770 16.20 2.03 9.99
N TYR A 771 17.35 2.12 9.32
CA TYR A 771 18.10 3.35 9.09
C TYR A 771 18.34 3.55 7.61
N ASN A 772 18.02 4.73 7.13
CA ASN A 772 18.29 5.18 5.77
C ASN A 772 19.15 6.46 5.83
N TYR A 773 20.20 6.50 5.02
CA TYR A 773 21.10 7.63 4.92
C TYR A 773 21.55 7.84 3.49
N GLU A 774 21.54 9.08 3.01
CA GLU A 774 22.02 9.49 1.70
C GLU A 774 22.76 10.81 1.79
N GLN A 775 23.95 10.89 1.18
CA GLN A 775 24.76 12.11 1.14
C GLN A 775 25.68 12.13 -0.09
N PRO A 776 25.84 13.27 -0.80
CA PRO A 776 26.93 13.49 -1.72
C PRO A 776 28.28 13.51 -0.99
N LEU A 777 29.30 12.83 -1.53
CA LEU A 777 30.64 12.74 -0.96
C LEU A 777 31.58 13.82 -1.49
N ASP A 778 31.31 14.39 -2.65
CA ASP A 778 32.12 15.40 -3.30
C ASP A 778 31.47 16.80 -3.29
N LYS A 779 32.28 17.85 -3.42
CA LYS A 779 31.82 19.25 -3.47
C LYS A 779 30.93 19.54 -4.67
N MET A 780 31.13 18.83 -5.80
CA MET A 780 30.33 18.99 -7.01
C MET A 780 29.02 18.19 -6.96
N LYS A 781 28.81 17.42 -5.89
CA LYS A 781 27.62 16.57 -5.67
C LYS A 781 27.36 15.58 -6.81
N ARG A 782 28.46 15.06 -7.38
CA ARG A 782 28.42 14.05 -8.44
C ARG A 782 28.45 12.64 -7.89
N LEU A 783 29.20 12.41 -6.79
CA LEU A 783 29.32 11.13 -6.14
C LEU A 783 28.41 11.10 -4.93
N THR A 784 27.36 10.25 -4.97
CA THR A 784 26.39 10.11 -3.89
C THR A 784 26.53 8.73 -3.26
N PHE A 785 26.68 8.71 -1.93
CA PHE A 785 26.64 7.50 -1.13
C PHE A 785 25.28 7.36 -0.48
N GLY A 786 24.72 6.15 -0.54
CA GLY A 786 23.48 5.78 0.15
C GLY A 786 23.65 4.48 0.92
N THR A 787 23.01 4.40 2.10
CA THR A 787 22.92 3.16 2.85
C THR A 787 21.53 2.95 3.40
N TRP A 788 21.06 1.70 3.34
CA TRP A 788 19.84 1.24 3.99
C TRP A 788 20.14 0.01 4.83
N THR A 789 19.82 0.10 6.11
CA THR A 789 20.04 -0.95 7.08
C THR A 789 18.74 -1.28 7.79
N ARG A 790 18.38 -2.56 7.89
CA ARG A 790 17.28 -3.04 8.72
C ARG A 790 17.74 -4.22 9.55
N MET A 791 17.56 -4.11 10.85
CA MET A 791 17.75 -5.19 11.81
C MET A 791 16.41 -5.51 12.45
N GLU A 792 16.05 -6.77 12.49
CA GLU A 792 14.81 -7.25 13.11
C GLU A 792 15.11 -8.46 13.98
N TYR A 793 14.55 -8.47 15.18
CA TYR A 793 14.53 -9.63 16.05
C TYR A 793 13.09 -9.96 16.39
N ALA A 794 12.72 -11.22 16.19
CA ALA A 794 11.35 -11.71 16.41
C ALA A 794 11.34 -13.00 17.21
N ASN A 795 10.34 -13.14 18.08
CA ASN A 795 9.98 -14.38 18.71
C ASN A 795 8.60 -14.81 18.19
N SER A 796 8.57 -15.90 17.43
CA SER A 796 7.34 -16.50 16.92
C SER A 796 6.99 -17.71 17.76
N VAL A 797 5.78 -17.74 18.26
CA VAL A 797 5.23 -18.86 19.01
C VAL A 797 4.06 -19.47 18.24
N ASP A 798 4.09 -20.77 18.07
CA ASP A 798 3.05 -21.54 17.40
C ASP A 798 2.78 -22.86 18.14
N LEU A 799 1.83 -23.65 17.65
CA LEU A 799 1.43 -24.90 18.22
C LEU A 799 1.77 -26.05 17.27
N ILE A 800 2.50 -27.01 17.76
CA ILE A 800 2.80 -28.27 17.06
C ILE A 800 2.05 -29.38 17.77
N GLY A 801 1.23 -30.12 17.03
CA GLY A 801 0.48 -31.24 17.61
C GLY A 801 1.31 -32.49 17.72
N LYS A 802 1.14 -33.20 18.84
CA LYS A 802 1.55 -34.59 18.98
C LYS A 802 0.37 -35.46 18.57
N SER A 803 0.55 -36.32 17.56
CA SER A 803 -0.47 -37.35 17.24
C SER A 803 -0.18 -38.62 18.00
N GLU A 804 -0.96 -38.89 19.04
CA GLU A 804 -1.11 -40.23 19.60
C GLU A 804 -2.61 -40.54 19.56
N GLY A 805 -3.03 -41.24 18.50
CA GLY A 805 -4.43 -41.61 18.28
C GLY A 805 -5.30 -40.43 17.79
N SER A 806 -6.60 -40.50 18.08
CA SER A 806 -7.61 -39.49 17.60
C SER A 806 -7.61 -38.18 18.35
N ASN A 807 -6.78 -38.00 19.38
CA ASN A 807 -6.80 -36.78 20.22
C ASN A 807 -5.72 -35.79 19.80
N TYR A 808 -6.16 -34.52 19.54
CA TYR A 808 -5.29 -33.39 19.30
C TYR A 808 -4.65 -32.94 20.63
N GLN A 809 -3.32 -33.07 20.74
CA GLN A 809 -2.52 -32.46 21.82
C GLN A 809 -1.56 -31.46 21.22
N ALA A 810 -1.76 -30.18 21.54
CA ALA A 810 -0.90 -29.13 21.08
C ALA A 810 0.26 -28.84 22.02
N ILE A 811 1.47 -28.82 21.49
CA ILE A 811 2.70 -28.43 22.18
C ILE A 811 3.12 -27.06 21.67
N ARG A 812 3.43 -26.17 22.60
CA ARG A 812 3.93 -24.86 22.28
C ARG A 812 5.38 -24.92 21.79
N SER A 813 5.63 -24.47 20.59
CA SER A 813 6.95 -24.27 20.00
C SER A 813 7.27 -22.79 19.83
N SER A 814 8.53 -22.41 19.99
CA SER A 814 8.99 -21.03 19.76
C SER A 814 10.24 -21.00 18.92
N VAL A 815 10.25 -20.06 17.96
CA VAL A 815 11.37 -19.81 17.07
C VAL A 815 11.81 -18.36 17.21
N GLN A 816 13.09 -18.16 17.40
CA GLN A 816 13.74 -16.85 17.44
C GLN A 816 14.39 -16.58 16.10
N THR A 817 14.07 -15.44 15.52
CA THR A 817 14.58 -15.04 14.21
C THR A 817 15.31 -13.70 14.34
N MET A 818 16.55 -13.65 13.89
CA MET A 818 17.32 -12.44 13.72
C MET A 818 17.56 -12.19 12.24
N LEU A 819 17.17 -11.04 11.74
CA LEU A 819 17.35 -10.61 10.35
C LEU A 819 18.22 -9.37 10.33
N LEU A 820 19.19 -9.31 9.42
CA LEU A 820 19.99 -8.11 9.14
C LEU A 820 20.05 -7.91 7.63
N ASP A 821 19.37 -6.89 7.16
CA ASP A 821 19.40 -6.47 5.76
C ASP A 821 20.25 -5.19 5.66
N GLN A 822 21.28 -5.21 4.83
CA GLN A 822 22.18 -4.10 4.57
C GLN A 822 22.28 -3.85 3.08
N THR A 823 22.10 -2.61 2.64
CA THR A 823 22.35 -2.18 1.26
C THR A 823 23.26 -0.97 1.27
N LEU A 824 24.29 -1.00 0.46
CA LEU A 824 25.21 0.10 0.19
C LEU A 824 25.12 0.46 -1.29
N LYS A 825 24.99 1.74 -1.60
CA LYS A 825 24.91 2.27 -2.97
C LYS A 825 25.91 3.40 -3.14
N LEU A 826 26.58 3.40 -4.28
CA LEU A 826 27.46 4.48 -4.69
C LEU A 826 27.09 4.87 -6.11
N ASN A 827 26.59 6.09 -6.30
CA ASN A 827 26.14 6.60 -7.60
C ASN A 827 27.03 7.76 -8.02
N TYR A 828 27.54 7.69 -9.25
CA TYR A 828 28.38 8.74 -9.84
C TYR A 828 27.74 9.32 -11.10
N LYS A 829 27.64 10.65 -11.15
CA LYS A 829 27.19 11.39 -12.33
C LYS A 829 28.34 11.72 -13.25
N VAL A 830 28.33 11.13 -14.43
CA VAL A 830 29.32 11.38 -15.48
C VAL A 830 28.81 12.52 -16.37
N GLY A 831 29.45 13.68 -16.28
CA GLY A 831 29.00 14.87 -17.01
C GLY A 831 27.61 15.34 -16.55
N SER A 832 26.77 15.76 -17.49
CA SER A 832 25.45 16.31 -17.23
C SER A 832 24.31 15.27 -17.31
N SER A 833 24.48 14.18 -18.02
CA SER A 833 23.37 13.31 -18.43
C SER A 833 23.62 11.81 -18.26
N SER A 834 24.84 11.39 -17.93
CA SER A 834 25.19 9.99 -17.75
C SER A 834 25.35 9.63 -16.27
N THR A 835 25.07 8.40 -15.91
CA THR A 835 25.16 7.90 -14.53
C THR A 835 25.79 6.51 -14.50
N MET A 836 26.57 6.25 -13.46
CA MET A 836 27.09 4.94 -13.10
C MET A 836 26.78 4.67 -11.64
N GLY A 837 26.45 3.43 -11.29
CA GLY A 837 26.15 3.03 -9.92
C GLY A 837 26.78 1.68 -9.60
N VAL A 838 27.15 1.52 -8.34
CA VAL A 838 27.54 0.24 -7.76
C VAL A 838 26.65 0.01 -6.53
N LYS A 839 26.13 -1.20 -6.42
CA LYS A 839 25.28 -1.63 -5.31
C LYS A 839 25.82 -2.93 -4.73
N VAL A 840 25.83 -3.00 -3.39
CA VAL A 840 26.07 -4.23 -2.66
C VAL A 840 24.95 -4.37 -1.64
N SER A 841 24.33 -5.54 -1.57
CA SER A 841 23.29 -5.84 -0.57
C SER A 841 23.57 -7.20 0.05
N ALA A 842 23.27 -7.33 1.33
CA ALA A 842 23.33 -8.59 2.07
C ALA A 842 22.12 -8.70 3.00
N ALA A 843 21.47 -9.84 3.00
CA ALA A 843 20.36 -10.21 3.88
C ALA A 843 20.78 -11.46 4.67
N TRP A 844 21.23 -11.25 5.89
CA TRP A 844 21.60 -12.33 6.80
C TRP A 844 20.42 -12.73 7.66
N ARG A 845 20.26 -14.03 7.85
CA ARG A 845 19.18 -14.63 8.63
C ARG A 845 19.75 -15.69 9.57
N ASN A 846 19.46 -15.50 10.86
CA ASN A 846 19.77 -16.50 11.89
C ASN A 846 18.47 -16.90 12.57
N ILE A 847 18.14 -18.18 12.52
CA ILE A 847 16.87 -18.72 13.02
C ILE A 847 17.16 -19.88 13.95
N ASN A 848 16.70 -19.78 15.19
CA ASN A 848 16.88 -20.77 16.25
C ASN A 848 15.53 -21.22 16.79
N GLY A 849 15.30 -22.52 16.84
CA GLY A 849 14.14 -23.14 17.50
C GLY A 849 14.49 -23.67 18.88
N LYS A 850 13.50 -23.71 19.78
CA LYS A 850 13.67 -24.32 21.12
C LYS A 850 13.25 -25.81 21.16
N THR A 851 12.76 -26.36 20.08
CA THR A 851 12.42 -27.77 19.95
C THR A 851 13.65 -28.58 19.60
N MET A 852 13.76 -29.84 20.13
CA MET A 852 14.98 -30.66 20.06
C MET A 852 15.42 -31.01 18.63
N ASP A 853 14.55 -30.99 17.66
CA ASP A 853 14.80 -31.34 16.25
C ASP A 853 14.77 -30.13 15.29
N PHE A 854 14.92 -28.89 15.83
CA PHE A 854 14.98 -27.70 15.01
C PHE A 854 16.41 -27.49 14.49
N ASP A 855 16.59 -27.58 13.17
CA ASP A 855 17.86 -27.27 12.54
C ASP A 855 18.12 -25.77 12.61
N HIS A 856 19.25 -25.38 13.18
CA HIS A 856 19.71 -24.00 13.22
C HIS A 856 19.99 -23.49 11.80
N ILE A 857 19.30 -22.42 11.37
CA ILE A 857 19.51 -21.84 10.06
C ILE A 857 20.36 -20.59 10.20
N ASN A 858 21.49 -20.58 9.50
CA ASN A 858 22.38 -19.43 9.40
C ASN A 858 22.73 -19.20 7.93
N ALA A 859 21.92 -18.35 7.28
CA ALA A 859 21.97 -18.16 5.84
C ALA A 859 22.17 -16.68 5.48
N VAL A 860 22.83 -16.44 4.35
CA VAL A 860 23.02 -15.11 3.78
C VAL A 860 22.69 -15.12 2.30
N ASP A 861 21.78 -14.23 1.91
CA ASP A 861 21.55 -13.85 0.52
C ASP A 861 22.27 -12.54 0.27
N PHE A 862 23.20 -12.49 -0.68
CA PHE A 862 23.91 -11.27 -0.99
C PHE A 862 23.98 -11.04 -2.50
N ASN A 863 23.98 -9.79 -2.89
CA ASN A 863 24.13 -9.40 -4.28
C ASN A 863 25.07 -8.20 -4.41
N TYR A 864 25.78 -8.17 -5.50
CA TYR A 864 26.62 -7.05 -5.89
C TYR A 864 26.54 -6.85 -7.40
N GLY A 865 26.49 -5.58 -7.79
CA GLY A 865 26.29 -5.27 -9.20
C GLY A 865 26.61 -3.83 -9.54
N ALA A 866 26.61 -3.58 -10.83
CA ALA A 866 26.84 -2.28 -11.41
C ALA A 866 25.69 -1.92 -12.36
N THR A 867 25.36 -0.64 -12.39
CA THR A 867 24.41 -0.05 -13.33
C THR A 867 25.09 1.07 -14.08
N ALA A 868 24.76 1.26 -15.35
CA ALA A 868 25.25 2.38 -16.14
C ALA A 868 24.18 2.86 -17.10
N SER A 869 24.10 4.18 -17.28
CA SER A 869 23.27 4.83 -18.30
C SER A 869 24.07 5.95 -18.92
N PHE A 870 24.38 5.80 -20.19
CA PHE A 870 25.17 6.76 -20.95
C PHE A 870 24.34 7.39 -22.06
N ASN A 871 24.34 8.70 -22.11
CA ASN A 871 23.85 9.45 -23.25
C ASN A 871 25.02 9.73 -24.19
N LEU A 872 24.98 9.11 -25.34
CA LEU A 872 25.99 9.22 -26.38
C LEU A 872 25.61 10.31 -27.40
N PRO A 873 26.56 10.79 -28.26
CA PRO A 873 26.23 11.61 -29.42
C PRO A 873 25.09 10.99 -30.26
N TRP A 874 24.47 11.81 -31.13
CA TRP A 874 23.39 11.41 -32.05
C TRP A 874 22.12 10.89 -31.37
N HIS A 875 21.79 11.35 -30.13
CA HIS A 875 20.61 10.96 -29.40
C HIS A 875 20.46 9.46 -29.07
N ILE A 876 21.59 8.79 -28.96
CA ILE A 876 21.70 7.38 -28.55
C ILE A 876 21.83 7.34 -27.01
N GLN A 877 21.06 6.49 -26.37
CA GLN A 877 21.24 6.15 -24.96
C GLN A 877 21.49 4.65 -24.81
N VAL A 878 22.50 4.31 -24.02
CA VAL A 878 22.83 2.93 -23.64
C VAL A 878 22.60 2.79 -22.13
N GLY A 879 21.77 1.86 -21.74
CA GLY A 879 21.51 1.48 -20.35
C GLY A 879 21.89 0.03 -20.13
N THR A 880 22.56 -0.29 -19.02
CA THR A 880 22.87 -1.67 -18.66
C THR A 880 22.90 -1.86 -17.15
N ASP A 881 22.52 -3.03 -16.69
CA ASP A 881 22.67 -3.50 -15.33
C ASP A 881 23.18 -4.95 -15.33
N ILE A 882 24.20 -5.20 -14.52
CA ILE A 882 24.76 -6.52 -14.27
C ILE A 882 24.83 -6.75 -12.77
N THR A 883 24.28 -7.85 -12.29
CA THR A 883 24.22 -8.14 -10.87
C THR A 883 24.40 -9.64 -10.62
N MET A 884 25.34 -9.96 -9.74
CA MET A 884 25.49 -11.30 -9.20
C MET A 884 24.59 -11.47 -7.97
N TYR A 885 23.72 -12.46 -8.00
CA TYR A 885 22.91 -12.89 -6.85
C TYR A 885 23.47 -14.19 -6.30
N SER A 886 23.85 -14.17 -5.04
CA SER A 886 24.49 -15.32 -4.39
C SER A 886 23.75 -15.71 -3.12
N ARG A 887 23.67 -16.98 -2.86
CA ARG A 887 23.03 -17.55 -1.66
C ARG A 887 23.98 -18.55 -1.01
N ARG A 888 24.07 -18.50 0.33
CA ARG A 888 24.94 -19.38 1.13
C ARG A 888 24.31 -19.73 2.44
N GLY A 889 24.72 -20.88 3.00
CA GLY A 889 24.27 -21.34 4.30
C GLY A 889 22.93 -22.06 4.30
N TYR A 890 22.47 -22.53 3.14
CA TYR A 890 21.26 -23.33 3.01
C TYR A 890 21.65 -24.81 2.90
N GLU A 891 20.86 -25.70 3.54
CA GLU A 891 21.16 -27.14 3.58
C GLU A 891 21.05 -27.81 2.20
N GLY A 892 20.09 -27.44 1.38
CA GLY A 892 19.97 -27.93 0.02
C GLY A 892 21.09 -27.39 -0.86
N SER A 893 21.94 -28.26 -1.44
CA SER A 893 23.03 -27.86 -2.31
C SER A 893 22.56 -27.06 -3.54
N SER A 894 21.39 -27.38 -4.06
CA SER A 894 20.74 -26.68 -5.18
C SER A 894 20.32 -25.23 -4.86
N MET A 895 20.34 -24.84 -3.60
CA MET A 895 19.92 -23.53 -3.11
C MET A 895 21.05 -22.56 -2.85
N ASN A 896 22.28 -23.06 -2.78
CA ASN A 896 23.49 -22.24 -2.67
C ASN A 896 23.94 -21.83 -4.06
N THR A 897 23.20 -20.90 -4.68
CA THR A 897 23.37 -20.51 -6.08
C THR A 897 24.22 -19.25 -6.28
N ASN A 898 24.70 -19.06 -7.52
CA ASN A 898 25.28 -17.84 -8.04
C ASN A 898 24.61 -17.53 -9.37
N ASP A 899 23.73 -16.55 -9.38
CA ASP A 899 22.93 -16.21 -10.56
C ASP A 899 23.40 -14.84 -11.07
N LEU A 900 24.18 -14.82 -12.17
CA LEU A 900 24.62 -13.60 -12.81
C LEU A 900 23.55 -13.15 -13.80
N LEU A 901 22.88 -12.03 -13.50
CA LEU A 901 21.85 -11.42 -14.33
C LEU A 901 22.42 -10.22 -15.07
N TRP A 902 22.22 -10.18 -16.37
CA TRP A 902 22.61 -9.06 -17.21
C TRP A 902 21.45 -8.61 -18.08
N ASN A 903 21.15 -7.31 -18.00
CA ASN A 903 20.14 -6.65 -18.83
C ASN A 903 20.77 -5.45 -19.52
N ALA A 904 20.33 -5.15 -20.74
CA ALA A 904 20.81 -4.01 -21.50
C ALA A 904 19.69 -3.39 -22.34
N ARG A 905 19.79 -2.09 -22.58
CA ARG A 905 18.93 -1.32 -23.47
C ARG A 905 19.78 -0.43 -24.34
N ILE A 906 19.47 -0.38 -25.62
CA ILE A 906 19.94 0.66 -26.53
C ILE A 906 18.70 1.41 -27.02
N SER A 907 18.70 2.72 -26.92
CA SER A 907 17.63 3.55 -27.48
C SER A 907 18.19 4.64 -28.39
N TYR A 908 17.42 4.93 -29.42
CA TYR A 908 17.70 6.00 -30.38
C TYR A 908 16.49 6.90 -30.51
N THR A 909 16.66 8.17 -30.21
CA THR A 909 15.58 9.16 -30.19
C THR A 909 15.72 10.11 -31.39
N MET A 910 14.65 10.32 -32.13
CA MET A 910 14.55 11.18 -33.28
C MET A 910 13.31 12.10 -33.24
N LEU A 911 13.18 12.96 -34.27
CA LEU A 911 12.06 13.90 -34.39
C LEU A 911 11.91 14.82 -33.18
N LYS A 912 13.03 15.33 -32.63
CA LYS A 912 13.07 16.22 -31.46
C LYS A 912 12.37 15.58 -30.23
N GLY A 913 12.72 14.32 -29.93
CA GLY A 913 12.18 13.61 -28.78
C GLY A 913 10.83 12.92 -28.99
N LYS A 914 10.24 13.00 -30.18
CA LYS A 914 8.90 12.44 -30.43
C LYS A 914 8.91 10.95 -30.75
N LEU A 915 9.94 10.43 -31.36
CA LEU A 915 10.05 9.03 -31.78
C LEU A 915 11.28 8.41 -31.17
N THR A 916 11.10 7.33 -30.43
CA THR A 916 12.20 6.58 -29.78
C THR A 916 12.12 5.12 -30.15
N TRP A 917 13.20 4.61 -30.72
CA TRP A 917 13.44 3.18 -30.95
C TRP A 917 14.19 2.62 -29.77
N MET A 918 13.78 1.45 -29.28
CA MET A 918 14.38 0.80 -28.12
C MET A 918 14.58 -0.68 -28.40
N LEU A 919 15.78 -1.17 -28.14
CA LEU A 919 16.11 -2.59 -28.14
C LEU A 919 16.48 -2.99 -26.71
N ASP A 920 15.69 -3.84 -26.10
CA ASP A 920 15.88 -4.36 -24.75
C ASP A 920 16.31 -5.82 -24.78
N GLY A 921 17.36 -6.15 -24.05
CA GLY A 921 17.74 -7.51 -23.71
C GLY A 921 17.49 -7.76 -22.23
N PHE A 922 16.72 -8.78 -21.92
CA PHE A 922 16.36 -9.17 -20.56
C PHE A 922 16.97 -10.53 -20.24
N ASP A 923 17.63 -10.64 -19.07
CA ASP A 923 18.32 -11.86 -18.62
C ASP A 923 19.14 -12.50 -19.75
N ILE A 924 20.02 -11.69 -20.35
CA ILE A 924 20.79 -12.07 -21.58
C ILE A 924 21.52 -13.39 -21.39
N LEU A 925 21.97 -13.68 -20.15
CA LEU A 925 22.69 -14.91 -19.81
C LEU A 925 21.77 -16.09 -19.50
N GLY A 926 20.46 -15.87 -19.25
CA GLY A 926 19.47 -16.92 -18.98
C GLY A 926 19.62 -17.58 -17.61
N ASN A 927 20.09 -16.84 -16.61
CA ASN A 927 20.40 -17.36 -15.26
C ASN A 927 19.36 -16.99 -14.21
N MET A 928 18.20 -16.46 -14.58
CA MET A 928 17.22 -16.00 -13.62
C MET A 928 16.54 -17.13 -12.89
N ASN A 929 16.60 -17.12 -11.55
CA ASN A 929 15.91 -18.01 -10.64
C ASN A 929 14.98 -17.24 -9.71
N ASN A 930 13.76 -17.76 -9.48
CA ASN A 930 12.78 -17.18 -8.57
C ASN A 930 12.49 -18.14 -7.42
N ILE A 931 13.26 -18.03 -6.34
CA ILE A 931 13.17 -18.86 -5.14
C ILE A 931 12.77 -17.99 -3.95
N THR A 932 11.73 -18.39 -3.22
CA THR A 932 11.30 -17.79 -1.96
C THR A 932 11.40 -18.79 -0.82
N ARG A 933 11.62 -18.28 0.40
CA ARG A 933 11.77 -19.11 1.60
C ARG A 933 10.96 -18.55 2.75
N MET A 934 10.41 -19.44 3.55
CA MET A 934 9.71 -19.12 4.77
C MET A 934 10.08 -20.15 5.85
N VAL A 935 10.33 -19.65 7.06
CA VAL A 935 10.59 -20.48 8.24
C VAL A 935 9.74 -19.98 9.38
N ASN A 936 9.10 -20.90 10.09
CA ASN A 936 8.34 -20.65 11.30
C ASN A 936 8.50 -21.81 12.29
N ALA A 937 7.78 -21.76 13.40
CA ALA A 937 7.84 -22.79 14.42
C ALA A 937 7.38 -24.18 13.96
N GLN A 938 6.64 -24.29 12.87
CA GLN A 938 6.08 -25.52 12.34
C GLN A 938 6.95 -26.17 11.27
N GLY A 939 7.83 -25.40 10.61
CA GLY A 939 8.64 -25.92 9.54
C GLY A 939 9.38 -24.89 8.71
N ARG A 940 10.09 -25.41 7.72
CA ARG A 940 10.79 -24.64 6.69
C ARG A 940 10.14 -24.94 5.34
N THR A 941 9.88 -23.94 4.55
CA THR A 941 9.33 -24.05 3.19
C THR A 941 10.20 -23.29 2.21
N GLU A 942 10.57 -23.94 1.13
CA GLU A 942 11.30 -23.39 0.02
C GLU A 942 10.46 -23.51 -1.25
N THR A 943 10.22 -22.42 -1.93
CA THR A 943 9.33 -22.38 -3.09
C THR A 943 10.08 -21.84 -4.29
N PHE A 944 10.14 -22.60 -5.34
CA PHE A 944 10.63 -22.21 -6.66
C PHE A 944 9.45 -21.97 -7.59
N VAL A 945 9.45 -20.83 -8.27
CA VAL A 945 8.38 -20.47 -9.21
C VAL A 945 8.99 -20.18 -10.57
N ASN A 946 8.34 -20.64 -11.65
CA ASN A 946 8.80 -20.32 -12.99
C ASN A 946 8.78 -18.81 -13.22
N ALA A 947 9.81 -18.33 -13.92
CA ALA A 947 9.96 -16.96 -14.36
C ALA A 947 9.93 -16.90 -15.88
N LEU A 948 9.83 -15.68 -16.44
CA LEU A 948 9.97 -15.50 -17.87
C LEU A 948 11.37 -15.94 -18.32
N PRO A 949 11.48 -16.68 -19.43
CA PRO A 949 12.77 -16.96 -20.03
C PRO A 949 13.41 -15.66 -20.59
N ARG A 950 14.71 -15.70 -20.82
CA ARG A 950 15.42 -14.60 -21.50
C ARG A 950 14.76 -14.21 -22.80
N TYR A 951 14.74 -12.91 -23.09
CA TYR A 951 14.19 -12.40 -24.35
C TYR A 951 14.88 -11.10 -24.77
N ALA A 952 14.79 -10.79 -26.06
CA ALA A 952 15.06 -9.47 -26.60
C ALA A 952 13.78 -8.92 -27.25
N ILE A 953 13.55 -7.62 -27.11
CA ILE A 953 12.38 -6.96 -27.72
C ILE A 953 12.81 -5.64 -28.36
N LEU A 954 12.42 -5.47 -29.63
CA LEU A 954 12.48 -4.20 -30.34
C LEU A 954 11.14 -3.50 -30.23
N HIS A 955 11.12 -2.28 -29.70
CA HIS A 955 9.89 -1.50 -29.56
C HIS A 955 10.10 -0.04 -29.94
N VAL A 956 9.04 0.60 -30.34
CA VAL A 956 9.00 1.98 -30.82
C VAL A 956 7.98 2.75 -30.01
N ALA A 957 8.39 3.87 -29.44
CA ALA A 957 7.50 4.78 -28.75
C ALA A 957 7.37 6.10 -29.53
N TYR A 958 6.12 6.56 -29.71
CA TYR A 958 5.81 7.84 -30.31
C TYR A 958 5.07 8.73 -29.31
N HIS A 959 5.62 9.92 -29.09
CA HIS A 959 5.10 10.91 -28.16
C HIS A 959 4.48 12.09 -28.93
N PHE A 960 3.20 12.29 -28.74
CA PHE A 960 2.46 13.37 -29.33
C PHE A 960 2.05 14.40 -28.30
N ASN A 961 2.29 15.67 -28.59
CA ASN A 961 1.88 16.77 -27.73
C ASN A 961 1.32 17.91 -28.59
N MET A 962 0.09 18.30 -28.36
CA MET A 962 -0.55 19.45 -28.98
C MET A 962 -0.75 20.56 -27.93
N LYS A 963 -0.10 21.70 -28.19
CA LYS A 963 -0.40 22.92 -27.43
C LYS A 963 -1.72 23.53 -27.96
N PRO A 964 -2.54 24.14 -27.08
CA PRO A 964 -3.69 24.90 -27.56
C PRO A 964 -3.21 26.04 -28.46
N LYS A 965 -3.93 26.28 -29.55
CA LYS A 965 -3.70 27.49 -30.34
C LYS A 965 -3.93 28.71 -29.42
N LYS A 966 -2.98 29.63 -29.37
CA LYS A 966 -3.21 30.95 -28.73
C LYS A 966 -4.36 31.61 -29.49
N HIS A 967 -5.53 31.70 -28.85
CA HIS A 967 -6.58 32.56 -29.27
C HIS A 967 -6.32 33.98 -28.75
#